data_fef020a3facbcd8a1d351c313183309e
#
_entry.id   fef020a3facbcd8a1d351c313183309e
#
_cell.length_a   1.000
_cell.length_b   1.000
_cell.length_c   1.000
_cell.angle_alpha   90.00
_cell.angle_beta   90.00
_cell.angle_gamma   90.00
#
_symmetry.space_group_name_H-M   'P 1'
#
loop_
_entity.id
_entity.type
_entity.pdbx_description
1 polymer ?
#
loop_
_entity_poly.entity_id
_entity_poly.type
_entity_poly.pdbx_seq_one_letter_code
_entity_poly.pdbx_strand_id
1 'polypeptide(L)'
;MRVAFFSPLPPCRSGIADYSETLVEHLKPLVDLEVFADGDRPFDPSRFDIALYHLGNNPHHGFVYEAALRQPGVVVMHESNLHHLVADLTIRRNDWDAYLRACEYEGGPEALAYARRVRALEVGPDYEGLRLTRRVLESARAVIVHSQFMVDEMHAAGFEGRIARIPHGAWIPAADRNAWRYRLGLDEATPLIGIFGFLKPYKRIAESLRAFRRLLRVAPAAKMILVGEPHPEFPLQPLIHTLGLSAAVRVMGFAPIRDFTGYMAACDIVLNLRYPTVGESSGSLLRALGLGKAVLVSAIGAFREFPDDVCLQVPVGAGEEETIFEYMNLLSSRPDVARALGERAARYVKEECNWDRVACLYASFLKAVVAGSEWRPERPPGPEGTPEGLPHPAPRTQNPAPVPSEYVASWAADTEALGYVDTHLTRLVKTLEITPPGGPEDRILEMGAYLQITPALRSKLGYGCVRGCYYGPAGRIDRRCATSTEGETFDCEIDLFNAEKDPFPYPDGHFSTVLCCELIEHLTEDPMHLMSEINRIVKPGGHLVLTTPNIGSLRGIAAILEGYHPGIFTAYIRPRASGEVEARHNREYTPKEIERLLLNSGFTVTVMETGPFRQTPRPEEGWVLNLLERFELPKDLRGDDIYVVGRKTGGVRERYPDWLYA
;
A
#
# COMPACT_ATOMS: atom_id res chain seq x y z
N MET A 1 -34.27 -5.92 -8.94
CA MET A 1 -34.11 -5.19 -7.68
C MET A 1 -34.31 -3.71 -7.96
N ARG A 2 -35.25 -3.08 -7.25
CA ARG A 2 -35.54 -1.64 -7.38
C ARG A 2 -34.76 -0.84 -6.34
N VAL A 3 -33.98 0.12 -6.79
CA VAL A 3 -33.08 0.92 -5.95
C VAL A 3 -33.47 2.38 -6.02
N ALA A 4 -33.66 3.02 -4.86
CA ALA A 4 -33.80 4.46 -4.74
C ALA A 4 -32.39 5.08 -4.55
N PHE A 5 -31.93 5.83 -5.53
CA PHE A 5 -30.58 6.41 -5.54
C PHE A 5 -30.64 7.89 -5.16
N PHE A 6 -30.02 8.25 -4.04
CA PHE A 6 -30.01 9.62 -3.52
C PHE A 6 -28.62 10.22 -3.67
N SER A 7 -28.49 11.26 -4.48
CA SER A 7 -27.26 12.05 -4.61
C SER A 7 -27.53 13.37 -5.32
N PRO A 8 -26.84 14.46 -5.01
CA PRO A 8 -26.79 15.60 -5.91
C PRO A 8 -26.19 15.17 -7.25
N LEU A 9 -26.75 15.69 -8.34
CA LEU A 9 -26.28 15.49 -9.72
C LEU A 9 -25.97 16.83 -10.40
N PRO A 10 -25.23 16.86 -11.51
CA PRO A 10 -25.08 18.08 -12.30
C PRO A 10 -26.45 18.72 -12.65
N PRO A 11 -26.57 20.06 -12.62
CA PRO A 11 -25.49 21.05 -12.66
C PRO A 11 -24.88 21.44 -11.29
N CYS A 12 -25.11 20.66 -10.24
CA CYS A 12 -24.48 20.86 -8.94
C CYS A 12 -22.95 20.73 -9.06
N ARG A 13 -22.22 21.77 -8.61
CA ARG A 13 -20.74 21.82 -8.68
C ARG A 13 -20.11 21.02 -7.52
N SER A 14 -20.18 19.72 -7.60
CA SER A 14 -19.62 18.80 -6.61
C SER A 14 -18.91 17.63 -7.32
N GLY A 15 -17.75 17.21 -6.83
CA GLY A 15 -17.08 16.01 -7.34
C GLY A 15 -17.91 14.73 -7.15
N ILE A 16 -18.76 14.70 -6.11
CA ILE A 16 -19.69 13.58 -5.88
C ILE A 16 -20.85 13.62 -6.90
N ALA A 17 -21.27 14.80 -7.37
CA ALA A 17 -22.27 14.90 -8.42
C ALA A 17 -21.78 14.29 -9.74
N ASP A 18 -20.54 14.62 -10.16
CA ASP A 18 -19.90 14.01 -11.34
C ASP A 18 -19.75 12.49 -11.17
N TYR A 19 -19.32 12.04 -9.97
CA TYR A 19 -19.20 10.63 -9.64
C TYR A 19 -20.55 9.92 -9.78
N SER A 20 -21.59 10.46 -9.17
CA SER A 20 -22.92 9.85 -9.11
C SER A 20 -23.59 9.81 -10.47
N GLU A 21 -23.41 10.84 -11.32
CA GLU A 21 -23.89 10.83 -12.70
C GLU A 21 -23.32 9.64 -13.47
N THR A 22 -21.99 9.48 -13.43
CA THR A 22 -21.32 8.38 -14.13
C THR A 22 -21.69 7.01 -13.54
N LEU A 23 -21.77 6.89 -12.21
CA LEU A 23 -22.21 5.65 -11.57
C LEU A 23 -23.63 5.27 -11.97
N VAL A 24 -24.54 6.23 -12.04
CA VAL A 24 -25.94 6.01 -12.47
C VAL A 24 -26.00 5.45 -13.89
N GLU A 25 -25.18 5.97 -14.83
CA GLU A 25 -25.12 5.46 -16.21
C GLU A 25 -24.76 3.97 -16.25
N HIS A 26 -23.75 3.55 -15.48
CA HIS A 26 -23.26 2.17 -15.45
C HIS A 26 -24.07 1.24 -14.54
N LEU A 27 -24.80 1.78 -13.55
CA LEU A 27 -25.61 0.98 -12.62
C LEU A 27 -27.02 0.70 -13.15
N LYS A 28 -27.61 1.62 -13.94
CA LYS A 28 -28.95 1.45 -14.56
C LYS A 28 -29.14 0.13 -15.35
N PRO A 29 -28.15 -0.36 -16.10
CA PRO A 29 -28.30 -1.65 -16.79
C PRO A 29 -28.39 -2.86 -15.85
N LEU A 30 -27.91 -2.72 -14.59
CA LEU A 30 -27.77 -3.82 -13.64
C LEU A 30 -28.90 -3.91 -12.62
N VAL A 31 -29.61 -2.79 -12.38
CA VAL A 31 -30.71 -2.66 -11.42
C VAL A 31 -31.78 -1.68 -11.93
N ASP A 32 -33.02 -1.83 -11.46
CA ASP A 32 -34.07 -0.86 -11.70
C ASP A 32 -33.86 0.35 -10.78
N LEU A 33 -33.29 1.43 -11.34
CA LEU A 33 -32.77 2.59 -10.60
C LEU A 33 -33.68 3.81 -10.78
N GLU A 34 -34.21 4.33 -9.69
CA GLU A 34 -34.89 5.62 -9.63
C GLU A 34 -34.03 6.63 -8.86
N VAL A 35 -33.77 7.80 -9.49
CA VAL A 35 -32.83 8.81 -8.96
C VAL A 35 -33.59 9.93 -8.27
N PHE A 36 -33.13 10.31 -7.08
CA PHE A 36 -33.54 11.44 -6.26
C PHE A 36 -32.36 12.41 -6.15
N ALA A 37 -32.37 13.47 -6.97
CA ALA A 37 -31.26 14.43 -7.07
C ALA A 37 -31.45 15.70 -6.25
N ASP A 38 -32.65 15.90 -5.72
CA ASP A 38 -33.06 17.00 -4.86
C ASP A 38 -34.07 16.52 -3.81
N GLY A 39 -34.38 17.38 -2.84
CA GLY A 39 -35.34 17.08 -1.76
C GLY A 39 -36.81 17.29 -2.10
N ASP A 40 -37.12 17.76 -3.30
CA ASP A 40 -38.48 18.22 -3.64
C ASP A 40 -39.40 17.06 -4.06
N ARG A 41 -38.81 15.94 -4.46
CA ARG A 41 -39.54 14.77 -4.90
C ARG A 41 -39.95 13.88 -3.72
N PRO A 42 -41.26 13.53 -3.59
CA PRO A 42 -41.71 12.65 -2.52
C PRO A 42 -41.13 11.24 -2.68
N PHE A 43 -40.61 10.68 -1.58
CA PHE A 43 -40.06 9.34 -1.50
C PHE A 43 -41.01 8.39 -0.77
N ASP A 44 -41.44 7.34 -1.46
CA ASP A 44 -42.22 6.24 -0.90
C ASP A 44 -41.31 4.99 -0.78
N PRO A 45 -40.83 4.65 0.42
CA PRO A 45 -39.91 3.51 0.62
C PRO A 45 -40.50 2.16 0.20
N SER A 46 -41.86 2.01 0.24
CA SER A 46 -42.51 0.73 -0.07
C SER A 46 -42.36 0.31 -1.54
N ARG A 47 -41.98 1.22 -2.41
CA ARG A 47 -41.75 0.99 -3.84
C ARG A 47 -40.37 0.44 -4.17
N PHE A 48 -39.46 0.36 -3.21
CA PHE A 48 -38.06 0.02 -3.42
C PHE A 48 -37.62 -1.13 -2.50
N ASP A 49 -36.69 -1.95 -3.00
CA ASP A 49 -36.06 -3.00 -2.20
C ASP A 49 -35.01 -2.42 -1.25
N ILE A 50 -34.34 -1.34 -1.68
CA ILE A 50 -33.30 -0.66 -0.93
C ILE A 50 -33.10 0.79 -1.40
N ALA A 51 -32.66 1.65 -0.46
CA ALA A 51 -32.18 3.00 -0.77
C ALA A 51 -30.64 3.03 -0.69
N LEU A 52 -30.02 3.80 -1.58
CA LEU A 52 -28.58 4.06 -1.67
C LEU A 52 -28.34 5.56 -1.54
N TYR A 53 -27.61 5.96 -0.50
CA TYR A 53 -27.39 7.35 -0.11
C TYR A 53 -25.94 7.74 -0.27
N HIS A 54 -25.62 8.68 -1.19
CA HIS A 54 -24.29 9.21 -1.36
C HIS A 54 -24.06 10.45 -0.48
N LEU A 55 -23.22 10.34 0.54
CA LEU A 55 -22.94 11.40 1.50
C LEU A 55 -21.57 12.01 1.30
N GLY A 56 -21.54 13.34 1.29
CA GLY A 56 -20.34 14.18 1.34
C GLY A 56 -20.57 15.37 2.27
N ASN A 57 -19.49 15.96 2.74
CA ASN A 57 -19.46 16.99 3.78
C ASN A 57 -19.69 18.41 3.25
N ASN A 58 -20.79 18.60 2.51
CA ASN A 58 -21.18 19.91 1.98
C ASN A 58 -22.70 20.07 1.91
N PRO A 59 -23.22 21.32 1.79
CA PRO A 59 -24.66 21.64 1.84
C PRO A 59 -25.53 20.90 0.82
N HIS A 60 -24.98 20.53 -0.34
CA HIS A 60 -25.74 19.86 -1.39
C HIS A 60 -26.24 18.47 -0.99
N HIS A 61 -25.63 17.86 0.05
CA HIS A 61 -26.02 16.55 0.58
C HIS A 61 -27.07 16.61 1.71
N GLY A 62 -27.61 17.78 2.04
CA GLY A 62 -28.54 17.94 3.15
C GLY A 62 -29.78 17.04 3.01
N PHE A 63 -30.41 17.01 1.83
CA PHE A 63 -31.58 16.18 1.57
C PHE A 63 -31.26 14.68 1.64
N VAL A 64 -30.06 14.27 1.21
CA VAL A 64 -29.59 12.88 1.28
C VAL A 64 -29.41 12.45 2.73
N TYR A 65 -28.77 13.29 3.55
CA TYR A 65 -28.56 13.06 4.98
C TYR A 65 -29.89 12.93 5.72
N GLU A 66 -30.80 13.87 5.48
CA GLU A 66 -32.13 13.82 6.09
C GLU A 66 -32.96 12.58 5.65
N ALA A 67 -32.85 12.15 4.38
CA ALA A 67 -33.50 10.94 3.89
C ALA A 67 -32.88 9.68 4.53
N ALA A 68 -31.57 9.59 4.65
CA ALA A 68 -30.85 8.46 5.26
C ALA A 68 -31.23 8.28 6.75
N LEU A 69 -31.43 9.39 7.48
CA LEU A 69 -31.87 9.32 8.87
C LEU A 69 -33.34 8.88 9.04
N ARG A 70 -34.19 9.13 8.02
CA ARG A 70 -35.61 8.73 8.07
C ARG A 70 -35.85 7.31 7.64
N GLN A 71 -35.08 6.82 6.68
CA GLN A 71 -35.26 5.49 6.09
C GLN A 71 -33.92 4.76 6.00
N PRO A 72 -33.73 3.66 6.77
CA PRO A 72 -32.51 2.87 6.70
C PRO A 72 -32.21 2.32 5.30
N GLY A 73 -30.98 2.51 4.85
CA GLY A 73 -30.50 2.04 3.55
C GLY A 73 -28.98 1.80 3.54
N VAL A 74 -28.40 1.68 2.36
CA VAL A 74 -26.93 1.63 2.19
C VAL A 74 -26.40 3.04 2.06
N VAL A 75 -25.41 3.39 2.86
CA VAL A 75 -24.77 4.71 2.86
C VAL A 75 -23.40 4.60 2.19
N VAL A 76 -23.15 5.44 1.20
CA VAL A 76 -21.83 5.62 0.59
C VAL A 76 -21.14 6.80 1.28
N MET A 77 -20.10 6.52 2.05
CA MET A 77 -19.32 7.55 2.72
C MET A 77 -18.13 7.95 1.84
N HIS A 78 -18.19 9.15 1.25
CA HIS A 78 -17.11 9.68 0.43
C HIS A 78 -15.96 10.30 1.26
N GLU A 79 -16.21 10.56 2.53
CA GLU A 79 -15.27 11.10 3.50
C GLU A 79 -15.71 10.72 4.93
N SER A 80 -14.78 10.70 5.88
CA SER A 80 -15.02 10.24 7.26
C SER A 80 -15.64 11.30 8.18
N ASN A 81 -16.01 12.45 7.64
CA ASN A 81 -16.46 13.61 8.40
C ASN A 81 -17.67 14.28 7.73
N LEU A 82 -18.68 14.62 8.51
CA LEU A 82 -19.90 15.32 8.05
C LEU A 82 -20.14 16.64 8.81
N HIS A 83 -19.16 17.16 9.53
CA HIS A 83 -19.35 18.31 10.41
C HIS A 83 -19.77 19.57 9.65
N HIS A 84 -19.17 19.86 8.48
CA HIS A 84 -19.57 21.01 7.67
C HIS A 84 -21.02 20.87 7.19
N LEU A 85 -21.44 19.68 6.79
CA LEU A 85 -22.83 19.40 6.41
C LEU A 85 -23.79 19.66 7.57
N VAL A 86 -23.48 19.12 8.76
CA VAL A 86 -24.33 19.28 9.95
C VAL A 86 -24.34 20.74 10.41
N ALA A 87 -23.22 21.44 10.38
CA ALA A 87 -23.16 22.87 10.70
C ALA A 87 -24.00 23.71 9.73
N ASP A 88 -24.00 23.38 8.45
CA ASP A 88 -24.86 24.03 7.45
C ASP A 88 -26.35 23.78 7.70
N LEU A 89 -26.72 22.56 8.06
CA LEU A 89 -28.08 22.16 8.36
C LEU A 89 -28.61 22.74 9.69
N THR A 90 -27.71 23.19 10.56
CA THR A 90 -28.05 23.65 11.92
C THR A 90 -27.62 25.12 12.15
N ILE A 91 -26.34 25.40 12.28
CA ILE A 91 -25.83 26.74 12.60
C ILE A 91 -26.26 27.78 11.55
N ARG A 92 -26.12 27.47 10.27
CA ARG A 92 -26.54 28.38 9.19
C ARG A 92 -28.04 28.65 9.15
N ARG A 93 -28.84 27.68 9.62
CA ARG A 93 -30.29 27.83 9.77
C ARG A 93 -30.67 28.47 11.11
N ASN A 94 -29.67 28.92 11.91
CA ASN A 94 -29.84 29.46 13.26
C ASN A 94 -30.45 28.48 14.27
N ASP A 95 -30.38 27.16 14.02
CA ASP A 95 -30.80 26.10 14.94
C ASP A 95 -29.59 25.60 15.76
N TRP A 96 -29.16 26.44 16.69
CA TRP A 96 -28.05 26.10 17.59
C TRP A 96 -28.36 24.92 18.51
N ASP A 97 -29.60 24.75 18.89
CA ASP A 97 -30.01 23.65 19.76
C ASP A 97 -29.89 22.29 19.03
N ALA A 98 -30.18 22.24 17.73
CA ALA A 98 -29.92 21.06 16.93
C ALA A 98 -28.43 20.76 16.80
N TYR A 99 -27.58 21.78 16.64
CA TYR A 99 -26.12 21.60 16.62
C TYR A 99 -25.59 21.05 17.96
N LEU A 100 -26.03 21.64 19.09
CA LEU A 100 -25.62 21.15 20.40
C LEU A 100 -26.03 19.67 20.61
N ARG A 101 -27.25 19.30 20.23
CA ARG A 101 -27.71 17.90 20.29
C ARG A 101 -26.90 16.97 19.40
N ALA A 102 -26.51 17.43 18.19
CA ALA A 102 -25.69 16.63 17.28
C ALA A 102 -24.29 16.39 17.85
N CYS A 103 -23.66 17.41 18.42
CA CYS A 103 -22.36 17.28 19.08
C CYS A 103 -22.42 16.38 20.33
N GLU A 104 -23.45 16.53 21.17
CA GLU A 104 -23.67 15.67 22.34
C GLU A 104 -23.86 14.21 21.94
N TYR A 105 -24.60 13.95 20.88
CA TYR A 105 -24.84 12.61 20.36
C TYR A 105 -23.55 11.94 19.85
N GLU A 106 -22.68 12.70 19.19
CA GLU A 106 -21.42 12.21 18.63
C GLU A 106 -20.39 11.94 19.72
N GLY A 107 -20.11 12.92 20.58
CA GLY A 107 -18.99 12.89 21.52
C GLY A 107 -19.35 13.12 22.99
N GLY A 108 -20.63 13.01 23.34
CA GLY A 108 -21.08 13.07 24.74
C GLY A 108 -20.94 14.46 25.40
N PRO A 109 -20.84 14.47 26.75
CA PRO A 109 -20.81 15.73 27.51
C PRO A 109 -19.63 16.66 27.17
N GLU A 110 -18.49 16.12 26.79
CA GLU A 110 -17.30 16.92 26.42
C GLU A 110 -17.53 17.67 25.11
N ALA A 111 -18.05 17.00 24.08
CA ALA A 111 -18.41 17.62 22.82
C ALA A 111 -19.52 18.64 22.98
N LEU A 112 -20.51 18.39 23.85
CA LEU A 112 -21.54 19.37 24.20
C LEU A 112 -20.95 20.63 24.86
N ALA A 113 -20.02 20.43 25.81
CA ALA A 113 -19.35 21.57 26.48
C ALA A 113 -18.54 22.41 25.47
N TYR A 114 -17.84 21.76 24.55
CA TYR A 114 -17.13 22.42 23.47
C TYR A 114 -18.09 23.19 22.54
N ALA A 115 -19.18 22.55 22.10
CA ALA A 115 -20.18 23.15 21.22
C ALA A 115 -20.88 24.38 21.86
N ARG A 116 -21.06 24.41 23.18
CA ARG A 116 -21.54 25.58 23.91
C ARG A 116 -20.56 26.75 23.83
N ARG A 117 -19.24 26.48 23.89
CA ARG A 117 -18.22 27.50 23.69
C ARG A 117 -18.19 28.02 22.26
N VAL A 118 -18.44 27.15 21.26
CA VAL A 118 -18.63 27.55 19.86
C VAL A 118 -19.80 28.51 19.73
N ARG A 119 -20.96 28.18 20.34
CA ARG A 119 -22.15 29.04 20.35
C ARG A 119 -21.88 30.41 21.01
N ALA A 120 -21.05 30.40 22.07
CA ALA A 120 -20.62 31.63 22.75
C ALA A 120 -19.56 32.43 21.99
N LEU A 121 -19.11 31.97 20.82
CA LEU A 121 -18.04 32.53 19.99
C LEU A 121 -16.68 32.60 20.71
N GLU A 122 -16.45 31.77 21.70
CA GLU A 122 -15.17 31.65 22.41
C GLU A 122 -14.14 30.86 21.61
N VAL A 123 -14.60 29.88 20.82
CA VAL A 123 -13.78 29.02 19.96
C VAL A 123 -14.50 28.80 18.63
N GLY A 124 -13.76 28.43 17.59
CA GLY A 124 -14.36 27.96 16.33
C GLY A 124 -14.86 26.52 16.41
N PRO A 125 -15.74 26.07 15.48
CA PRO A 125 -16.10 24.65 15.38
C PRO A 125 -14.87 23.78 15.09
N ASP A 126 -14.77 22.64 15.76
CA ASP A 126 -13.75 21.63 15.49
C ASP A 126 -14.16 20.76 14.30
N TYR A 127 -13.96 21.29 13.10
CA TYR A 127 -14.33 20.61 11.87
C TYR A 127 -13.53 19.34 11.56
N GLU A 128 -12.41 19.11 12.23
CA GLU A 128 -11.53 17.95 12.00
C GLU A 128 -11.69 16.91 13.09
N GLY A 129 -11.71 17.30 14.36
CA GLY A 129 -11.76 16.37 15.49
C GLY A 129 -13.15 15.82 15.78
N LEU A 130 -14.25 16.56 15.49
CA LEU A 130 -15.62 16.11 15.74
C LEU A 130 -16.31 15.75 14.43
N ARG A 131 -16.46 14.46 14.13
CA ARG A 131 -16.86 13.94 12.81
C ARG A 131 -18.33 14.11 12.47
N LEU A 132 -19.23 14.03 13.44
CA LEU A 132 -20.71 14.08 13.32
C LEU A 132 -21.28 13.02 12.34
N THR A 133 -20.72 11.81 12.35
CA THR A 133 -21.10 10.69 11.49
C THR A 133 -21.92 9.62 12.19
N ARG A 134 -21.78 9.49 13.50
CA ARG A 134 -22.37 8.41 14.31
C ARG A 134 -23.85 8.22 14.04
N ARG A 135 -24.61 9.31 14.00
CA ARG A 135 -26.06 9.27 13.84
C ARG A 135 -26.51 8.63 12.51
N VAL A 136 -25.82 8.92 11.41
CA VAL A 136 -26.13 8.34 10.10
C VAL A 136 -25.61 6.91 9.97
N LEU A 137 -24.47 6.60 10.60
CA LEU A 137 -23.93 5.23 10.62
C LEU A 137 -24.87 4.29 11.40
N GLU A 138 -25.36 4.68 12.57
CA GLU A 138 -26.31 3.87 13.35
C GLU A 138 -27.65 3.64 12.61
N SER A 139 -28.05 4.53 11.70
CA SER A 139 -29.25 4.36 10.86
C SER A 139 -28.98 3.49 9.62
N ALA A 140 -27.72 3.27 9.23
CA ALA A 140 -27.36 2.56 8.00
C ALA A 140 -27.55 1.03 8.12
N ARG A 141 -28.12 0.40 7.07
CA ARG A 141 -28.16 -1.06 6.94
C ARG A 141 -26.79 -1.65 6.58
N ALA A 142 -26.02 -0.89 5.83
CA ALA A 142 -24.66 -1.20 5.41
C ALA A 142 -23.96 0.07 4.89
N VAL A 143 -22.64 0.03 4.79
CA VAL A 143 -21.83 1.15 4.33
C VAL A 143 -20.97 0.73 3.15
N ILE A 144 -20.80 1.62 2.17
CA ILE A 144 -19.83 1.51 1.09
C ILE A 144 -18.79 2.61 1.28
N VAL A 145 -17.52 2.24 1.15
CA VAL A 145 -16.38 3.15 1.19
C VAL A 145 -15.38 2.82 0.06
N HIS A 146 -14.44 3.73 -0.23
CA HIS A 146 -13.56 3.61 -1.40
C HIS A 146 -12.13 3.16 -1.08
N SER A 147 -11.76 3.05 0.20
CA SER A 147 -10.40 2.72 0.66
C SER A 147 -10.43 1.89 1.93
N GLN A 148 -9.33 1.21 2.25
CA GLN A 148 -9.19 0.51 3.52
C GLN A 148 -9.12 1.51 4.67
N PHE A 149 -8.43 2.63 4.48
CA PHE A 149 -8.42 3.73 5.45
C PHE A 149 -9.86 4.11 5.88
N MET A 150 -10.78 4.25 4.93
CA MET A 150 -12.18 4.56 5.24
C MET A 150 -12.91 3.41 5.95
N VAL A 151 -12.56 2.14 5.68
CA VAL A 151 -13.08 1.00 6.46
C VAL A 151 -12.68 1.15 7.93
N ASP A 152 -11.39 1.43 8.17
CA ASP A 152 -10.84 1.58 9.52
C ASP A 152 -11.46 2.79 10.24
N GLU A 153 -11.69 3.90 9.52
CA GLU A 153 -12.37 5.08 10.03
C GLU A 153 -13.84 4.79 10.43
N MET A 154 -14.57 3.97 9.65
CA MET A 154 -15.94 3.57 10.01
C MET A 154 -15.96 2.70 11.26
N HIS A 155 -15.03 1.76 11.40
CA HIS A 155 -14.86 0.98 12.63
C HIS A 155 -14.48 1.85 13.83
N ALA A 156 -13.56 2.80 13.65
CA ALA A 156 -13.18 3.77 14.67
C ALA A 156 -14.35 4.67 15.12
N ALA A 157 -15.30 4.95 14.19
CA ALA A 157 -16.56 5.64 14.51
C ALA A 157 -17.61 4.74 15.20
N GLY A 158 -17.28 3.46 15.47
CA GLY A 158 -18.15 2.51 16.16
C GLY A 158 -19.16 1.78 15.26
N PHE A 159 -18.97 1.79 13.95
CA PHE A 159 -19.84 1.03 13.05
C PHE A 159 -19.43 -0.44 12.98
N GLU A 160 -20.29 -1.32 13.48
CA GLU A 160 -20.09 -2.78 13.48
C GLU A 160 -20.88 -3.50 12.37
N GLY A 161 -21.58 -2.74 11.54
CA GLY A 161 -22.40 -3.26 10.44
C GLY A 161 -21.56 -3.72 9.24
N ARG A 162 -22.25 -4.08 8.15
CA ARG A 162 -21.58 -4.51 6.91
C ARG A 162 -20.92 -3.35 6.20
N ILE A 163 -19.63 -3.47 5.90
CA ILE A 163 -18.88 -2.51 5.09
C ILE A 163 -18.41 -3.19 3.81
N ALA A 164 -18.59 -2.53 2.67
CA ALA A 164 -17.99 -2.90 1.40
C ALA A 164 -16.93 -1.87 1.00
N ARG A 165 -15.70 -2.32 0.78
CA ARG A 165 -14.69 -1.51 0.11
C ARG A 165 -14.84 -1.69 -1.40
N ILE A 166 -15.35 -0.68 -2.08
CA ILE A 166 -15.51 -0.63 -3.54
C ILE A 166 -14.63 0.49 -4.08
N PRO A 167 -13.68 0.23 -5.00
CA PRO A 167 -12.83 1.28 -5.56
C PRO A 167 -13.65 2.44 -6.13
N HIS A 168 -13.14 3.65 -6.03
CA HIS A 168 -13.76 4.80 -6.70
C HIS A 168 -13.58 4.66 -8.21
N GLY A 169 -14.66 4.81 -8.97
CA GLY A 169 -14.60 4.76 -10.43
C GLY A 169 -13.77 5.91 -11.00
N ALA A 170 -12.99 5.62 -12.02
CA ALA A 170 -12.10 6.59 -12.63
C ALA A 170 -12.49 6.91 -14.07
N TRP A 171 -12.36 8.19 -14.43
CA TRP A 171 -12.52 8.63 -15.80
C TRP A 171 -11.22 8.42 -16.56
N ILE A 172 -11.33 7.92 -17.81
CA ILE A 172 -10.22 7.79 -18.76
C ILE A 172 -10.47 8.80 -19.88
N PRO A 173 -10.19 10.09 -19.64
CA PRO A 173 -10.50 11.13 -20.61
C PRO A 173 -9.53 11.09 -21.79
N ALA A 174 -10.01 11.43 -22.98
CA ALA A 174 -9.17 11.64 -24.14
C ALA A 174 -8.87 13.15 -24.30
N ALA A 175 -7.59 13.51 -24.38
CA ALA A 175 -7.16 14.87 -24.69
C ALA A 175 -5.84 14.85 -25.46
N ASP A 176 -5.73 15.71 -26.47
CA ASP A 176 -4.51 15.87 -27.26
C ASP A 176 -3.49 16.72 -26.51
N ARG A 177 -2.47 16.06 -25.93
CA ARG A 177 -1.37 16.71 -25.20
C ARG A 177 -0.70 17.82 -26.03
N ASN A 178 -0.40 17.56 -27.28
CA ASN A 178 0.37 18.51 -28.12
C ASN A 178 -0.46 19.74 -28.46
N ALA A 179 -1.74 19.60 -28.79
CA ALA A 179 -2.64 20.72 -29.02
C ALA A 179 -2.76 21.63 -27.78
N TRP A 180 -2.82 21.05 -26.58
CA TRP A 180 -2.89 21.83 -25.34
C TRP A 180 -1.54 22.48 -24.97
N ARG A 181 -0.41 21.83 -25.23
CA ARG A 181 0.91 22.46 -25.05
C ARG A 181 1.10 23.64 -25.99
N TYR A 182 0.67 23.50 -27.25
CA TYR A 182 0.69 24.61 -28.20
C TYR A 182 -0.13 25.81 -27.71
N ARG A 183 -1.34 25.59 -27.18
CA ARG A 183 -2.17 26.65 -26.58
C ARG A 183 -1.51 27.33 -25.38
N LEU A 184 -0.71 26.61 -24.62
CA LEU A 184 0.05 27.15 -23.49
C LEU A 184 1.33 27.89 -23.91
N GLY A 185 1.71 27.81 -25.20
CA GLY A 185 2.96 28.36 -25.73
C GLY A 185 4.19 27.59 -25.27
N LEU A 186 4.06 26.26 -25.10
CA LEU A 186 5.11 25.37 -24.62
C LEU A 186 5.55 24.43 -25.74
N ASP A 187 6.87 24.24 -25.85
CA ASP A 187 7.44 23.19 -26.69
C ASP A 187 7.36 21.82 -26.00
N GLU A 188 7.74 20.76 -26.72
CA GLU A 188 7.67 19.39 -26.23
C GLU A 188 8.68 19.11 -25.08
N ALA A 189 9.80 19.82 -25.07
CA ALA A 189 10.89 19.62 -24.13
C ALA A 189 10.73 20.36 -22.79
N THR A 190 9.85 21.37 -22.73
CA THR A 190 9.62 22.17 -21.53
C THR A 190 8.91 21.33 -20.43
N PRO A 191 9.52 21.03 -19.27
CA PRO A 191 8.84 20.32 -18.21
C PRO A 191 7.64 21.12 -17.69
N LEU A 192 6.45 20.53 -17.67
CA LEU A 192 5.23 21.13 -17.17
C LEU A 192 4.67 20.37 -15.98
N ILE A 193 4.60 21.05 -14.85
CA ILE A 193 4.04 20.54 -13.60
C ILE A 193 2.65 21.15 -13.38
N GLY A 194 1.68 20.35 -12.92
CA GLY A 194 0.30 20.81 -12.68
C GLY A 194 -0.24 20.52 -11.29
N ILE A 195 -1.01 21.46 -10.74
CA ILE A 195 -1.84 21.26 -9.53
C ILE A 195 -3.29 21.56 -9.91
N PHE A 196 -4.24 20.67 -9.53
CA PHE A 196 -5.60 20.68 -10.04
C PHE A 196 -6.67 20.65 -8.94
N GLY A 197 -7.83 21.29 -9.20
CA GLY A 197 -9.00 21.43 -8.34
C GLY A 197 -8.92 22.65 -7.43
N PHE A 198 -9.88 22.84 -6.51
CA PHE A 198 -9.91 24.00 -5.62
C PHE A 198 -8.54 24.26 -4.97
N LEU A 199 -8.01 25.48 -5.14
CA LEU A 199 -6.67 25.83 -4.69
C LEU A 199 -6.72 26.30 -3.23
N LYS A 200 -6.71 25.32 -2.30
CA LYS A 200 -6.76 25.52 -0.85
C LYS A 200 -5.43 25.14 -0.20
N PRO A 201 -5.12 25.69 1.00
CA PRO A 201 -3.87 25.40 1.71
C PRO A 201 -3.60 23.91 1.93
N TYR A 202 -4.64 23.11 2.27
CA TYR A 202 -4.50 21.68 2.52
C TYR A 202 -3.95 20.87 1.33
N LYS A 203 -3.95 21.45 0.12
CA LYS A 203 -3.33 20.84 -1.08
C LYS A 203 -1.83 21.04 -1.16
N ARG A 204 -1.21 21.50 -0.10
CA ARG A 204 0.25 21.65 0.01
C ARG A 204 0.85 22.52 -1.11
N ILE A 205 0.11 23.55 -1.54
CA ILE A 205 0.51 24.40 -2.65
C ILE A 205 1.73 25.25 -2.28
N ALA A 206 1.82 25.74 -1.05
CA ALA A 206 2.95 26.54 -0.58
C ALA A 206 4.25 25.71 -0.58
N GLU A 207 4.20 24.48 -0.10
CA GLU A 207 5.29 23.50 -0.09
C GLU A 207 5.72 23.16 -1.53
N SER A 208 4.75 22.91 -2.40
CA SER A 208 4.97 22.63 -3.83
C SER A 208 5.66 23.81 -4.54
N LEU A 209 5.25 25.04 -4.26
CA LEU A 209 5.87 26.23 -4.83
C LEU A 209 7.29 26.44 -4.33
N ARG A 210 7.58 26.18 -3.05
CA ARG A 210 8.95 26.28 -2.51
C ARG A 210 9.86 25.20 -3.11
N ALA A 211 9.38 23.99 -3.26
CA ALA A 211 10.09 22.92 -3.96
C ALA A 211 10.31 23.26 -5.45
N PHE A 212 9.30 23.79 -6.13
CA PHE A 212 9.40 24.23 -7.52
C PHE A 212 10.41 25.36 -7.73
N ARG A 213 10.50 26.31 -6.79
CA ARG A 213 11.55 27.35 -6.80
C ARG A 213 12.96 26.72 -6.79
N ARG A 214 13.16 25.63 -6.09
CA ARG A 214 14.43 24.89 -6.09
C ARG A 214 14.66 24.21 -7.44
N LEU A 215 13.62 23.60 -8.03
CA LEU A 215 13.70 22.98 -9.35
C LEU A 215 14.16 23.96 -10.42
N LEU A 216 13.72 25.21 -10.40
CA LEU A 216 14.11 26.21 -11.39
C LEU A 216 15.62 26.53 -11.38
N ARG A 217 16.37 26.16 -10.33
CA ARG A 217 17.84 26.31 -10.31
C ARG A 217 18.54 25.28 -11.18
N VAL A 218 17.94 24.09 -11.35
CA VAL A 218 18.50 22.97 -12.13
C VAL A 218 17.77 22.76 -13.46
N ALA A 219 16.50 23.15 -13.53
CA ALA A 219 15.65 23.09 -14.72
C ALA A 219 14.95 24.45 -14.97
N PRO A 220 15.68 25.51 -15.41
CA PRO A 220 15.16 26.88 -15.51
C PRO A 220 14.04 27.06 -16.52
N ALA A 221 13.90 26.14 -17.49
CA ALA A 221 12.82 26.13 -18.47
C ALA A 221 11.49 25.60 -17.91
N ALA A 222 11.49 24.90 -16.76
CA ALA A 222 10.31 24.30 -16.19
C ALA A 222 9.18 25.31 -15.95
N LYS A 223 7.94 24.90 -16.15
CA LYS A 223 6.73 25.69 -15.91
C LYS A 223 5.79 24.95 -14.97
N MET A 224 4.99 25.72 -14.24
CA MET A 224 3.93 25.17 -13.39
C MET A 224 2.60 25.86 -13.68
N ILE A 225 1.52 25.09 -13.70
CA ILE A 225 0.15 25.58 -13.81
C ILE A 225 -0.68 25.17 -12.59
N LEU A 226 -1.47 26.10 -12.09
CA LEU A 226 -2.42 25.89 -11.01
C LEU A 226 -3.82 26.06 -11.59
N VAL A 227 -4.57 24.97 -11.71
CA VAL A 227 -5.87 24.96 -12.39
C VAL A 227 -6.99 24.70 -11.39
N GLY A 228 -7.76 25.72 -11.13
CA GLY A 228 -8.87 25.74 -10.17
C GLY A 228 -9.06 27.10 -9.55
N GLU A 229 -10.16 27.24 -8.85
CA GLU A 229 -10.52 28.49 -8.17
C GLU A 229 -9.67 28.65 -6.88
N PRO A 230 -8.93 29.74 -6.73
CA PRO A 230 -8.21 30.03 -5.49
C PRO A 230 -9.18 30.30 -4.34
N HIS A 231 -8.87 29.74 -3.15
CA HIS A 231 -9.64 30.07 -1.96
C HIS A 231 -9.45 31.55 -1.59
N PRO A 232 -10.52 32.29 -1.28
CA PRO A 232 -10.44 33.73 -1.03
C PRO A 232 -9.42 34.14 0.06
N GLU A 233 -9.28 33.31 1.10
CA GLU A 233 -8.37 33.57 2.22
C GLU A 233 -6.94 33.05 1.98
N PHE A 234 -6.67 32.38 0.85
CA PHE A 234 -5.35 31.90 0.52
C PHE A 234 -4.61 32.86 -0.39
N PRO A 235 -3.59 33.58 0.13
CA PRO A 235 -2.90 34.67 -0.63
C PRO A 235 -1.93 34.09 -1.68
N LEU A 236 -2.47 33.35 -2.65
CA LEU A 236 -1.71 32.57 -3.63
C LEU A 236 -0.84 33.47 -4.53
N GLN A 237 -1.38 34.57 -5.07
CA GLN A 237 -0.65 35.49 -5.93
C GLN A 237 0.50 36.22 -5.19
N PRO A 238 0.28 36.77 -3.99
CA PRO A 238 1.36 37.29 -3.16
C PRO A 238 2.46 36.26 -2.87
N LEU A 239 2.09 35.00 -2.59
CA LEU A 239 3.04 33.92 -2.34
C LEU A 239 3.92 33.63 -3.57
N ILE A 240 3.31 33.50 -4.76
CA ILE A 240 4.02 33.32 -6.04
C ILE A 240 5.00 34.49 -6.29
N HIS A 241 4.56 35.72 -6.05
CA HIS A 241 5.40 36.90 -6.21
C HIS A 241 6.58 36.93 -5.23
N THR A 242 6.31 36.66 -3.94
CA THR A 242 7.35 36.66 -2.88
C THR A 242 8.41 35.56 -3.15
N LEU A 243 8.01 34.45 -3.72
CA LEU A 243 8.94 33.35 -4.11
C LEU A 243 9.69 33.67 -5.43
N GLY A 244 9.38 34.75 -6.13
CA GLY A 244 10.00 35.11 -7.42
C GLY A 244 9.57 34.18 -8.57
N LEU A 245 8.37 33.61 -8.51
CA LEU A 245 7.90 32.58 -9.44
C LEU A 245 6.96 33.13 -10.53
N SER A 246 6.69 34.43 -10.58
CA SER A 246 5.68 35.02 -11.48
C SER A 246 5.91 34.73 -12.99
N ALA A 247 7.16 34.49 -13.41
CA ALA A 247 7.49 34.17 -14.81
C ALA A 247 7.34 32.65 -15.13
N ALA A 248 7.29 31.80 -14.12
CA ALA A 248 7.30 30.34 -14.28
C ALA A 248 5.99 29.66 -13.83
N VAL A 249 5.17 30.33 -13.02
CA VAL A 249 3.91 29.80 -12.49
C VAL A 249 2.73 30.61 -13.04
N ARG A 250 1.70 29.89 -13.55
CA ARG A 250 0.44 30.47 -14.02
C ARG A 250 -0.74 29.93 -13.22
N VAL A 251 -1.59 30.81 -12.70
CA VAL A 251 -2.88 30.45 -12.09
C VAL A 251 -3.95 30.62 -13.17
N MET A 252 -4.58 29.48 -13.54
CA MET A 252 -5.54 29.41 -14.65
C MET A 252 -6.98 29.74 -14.20
N GLY A 253 -7.24 29.76 -12.88
CA GLY A 253 -8.59 29.89 -12.34
C GLY A 253 -9.47 28.67 -12.58
N PHE A 254 -10.79 28.85 -12.44
CA PHE A 254 -11.76 27.80 -12.75
C PHE A 254 -11.71 27.43 -14.24
N ALA A 255 -11.67 26.15 -14.53
CA ALA A 255 -11.70 25.62 -15.90
C ALA A 255 -12.86 24.61 -16.07
N PRO A 256 -13.66 24.71 -17.13
CA PRO A 256 -14.62 23.68 -17.50
C PRO A 256 -13.92 22.33 -17.67
N ILE A 257 -14.64 21.23 -17.48
CA ILE A 257 -14.06 19.85 -17.45
C ILE A 257 -13.19 19.53 -18.68
N ARG A 258 -13.58 20.00 -19.87
CA ARG A 258 -12.81 19.81 -21.10
C ARG A 258 -11.44 20.50 -21.02
N ASP A 259 -11.42 21.74 -20.56
CA ASP A 259 -10.20 22.55 -20.46
C ASP A 259 -9.34 22.07 -19.29
N PHE A 260 -9.98 21.72 -18.17
CA PHE A 260 -9.34 21.11 -17.01
C PHE A 260 -8.57 19.83 -17.39
N THR A 261 -9.24 18.95 -18.13
CA THR A 261 -8.64 17.71 -18.67
C THR A 261 -7.54 17.99 -19.68
N GLY A 262 -7.72 19.00 -20.53
CA GLY A 262 -6.72 19.41 -21.51
C GLY A 262 -5.46 19.98 -20.87
N TYR A 263 -5.58 20.83 -19.87
CA TYR A 263 -4.44 21.32 -19.10
C TYR A 263 -3.71 20.17 -18.39
N MET A 264 -4.45 19.22 -17.84
CA MET A 264 -3.88 18.05 -17.18
C MET A 264 -3.14 17.15 -18.18
N ALA A 265 -3.68 16.95 -19.37
CA ALA A 265 -3.03 16.21 -20.45
C ALA A 265 -1.73 16.85 -20.92
N ALA A 266 -1.64 18.19 -20.91
CA ALA A 266 -0.43 18.92 -21.27
C ALA A 266 0.72 18.73 -20.26
N CYS A 267 0.44 18.41 -18.99
CA CYS A 267 1.44 18.23 -17.96
C CYS A 267 2.24 16.94 -18.15
N ASP A 268 3.48 16.97 -17.63
CA ASP A 268 4.34 15.81 -17.49
C ASP A 268 4.20 15.22 -16.09
N ILE A 269 4.03 16.06 -15.09
CA ILE A 269 3.93 15.72 -13.67
C ILE A 269 2.69 16.39 -13.09
N VAL A 270 1.94 15.67 -12.26
CA VAL A 270 0.80 16.19 -11.53
C VAL A 270 1.06 16.06 -10.03
N LEU A 271 0.95 17.15 -9.29
CA LEU A 271 1.02 17.15 -7.84
C LEU A 271 -0.41 17.09 -7.28
N ASN A 272 -0.74 15.98 -6.62
CA ASN A 272 -2.02 15.78 -5.94
C ASN A 272 -1.80 15.57 -4.44
N LEU A 273 -1.10 16.52 -3.83
CA LEU A 273 -0.72 16.49 -2.42
C LEU A 273 -1.86 16.99 -1.54
N ARG A 274 -1.95 16.47 -0.30
CA ARG A 274 -2.96 16.85 0.68
C ARG A 274 -2.48 16.63 2.11
N TYR A 275 -2.85 17.57 3.00
CA TYR A 275 -2.74 17.44 4.45
C TYR A 275 -3.52 18.56 5.13
N PRO A 276 -4.40 18.24 6.11
CA PRO A 276 -4.84 16.91 6.50
C PRO A 276 -5.73 16.23 5.45
N THR A 277 -6.10 14.96 5.67
CA THR A 277 -7.09 14.22 4.89
C THR A 277 -8.20 13.71 5.79
N VAL A 278 -9.41 13.64 5.25
CA VAL A 278 -10.58 13.02 5.88
C VAL A 278 -11.00 11.75 5.14
N GLY A 279 -10.06 11.11 4.43
CA GLY A 279 -10.29 9.87 3.69
C GLY A 279 -10.98 10.04 2.34
N GLU A 280 -11.09 11.26 1.86
CA GLU A 280 -11.75 11.58 0.59
C GLU A 280 -11.02 10.95 -0.62
N SER A 281 -11.77 10.46 -1.59
CA SER A 281 -11.25 10.09 -2.90
C SER A 281 -11.06 11.32 -3.79
N SER A 282 -10.00 11.32 -4.60
CA SER A 282 -9.67 12.48 -5.43
C SER A 282 -10.00 12.25 -6.90
N GLY A 283 -11.09 12.83 -7.39
CA GLY A 283 -11.44 12.78 -8.81
C GLY A 283 -10.39 13.39 -9.74
N SER A 284 -9.63 14.42 -9.30
CA SER A 284 -8.49 14.97 -10.06
C SER A 284 -7.31 14.00 -10.11
N LEU A 285 -7.04 13.25 -9.04
CA LEU A 285 -6.03 12.18 -9.04
C LEU A 285 -6.39 11.11 -10.06
N LEU A 286 -7.58 10.55 -9.97
CA LEU A 286 -8.01 9.46 -10.85
C LEU A 286 -8.03 9.87 -12.33
N ARG A 287 -8.38 11.13 -12.64
CA ARG A 287 -8.26 11.66 -14.01
C ARG A 287 -6.80 11.78 -14.46
N ALA A 288 -5.90 12.20 -13.57
CA ALA A 288 -4.47 12.28 -13.89
C ALA A 288 -3.88 10.90 -14.17
N LEU A 289 -4.22 9.90 -13.34
CA LEU A 289 -3.83 8.50 -13.56
C LEU A 289 -4.42 7.95 -14.87
N GLY A 290 -5.71 8.22 -15.14
CA GLY A 290 -6.37 7.82 -16.39
C GLY A 290 -5.78 8.45 -17.65
N LEU A 291 -5.19 9.65 -17.56
CA LEU A 291 -4.41 10.32 -18.61
C LEU A 291 -2.97 9.82 -18.71
N GLY A 292 -2.57 8.85 -17.89
CA GLY A 292 -1.21 8.32 -17.88
C GLY A 292 -0.17 9.34 -17.43
N LYS A 293 -0.48 10.14 -16.40
CA LYS A 293 0.46 11.13 -15.84
C LYS A 293 1.27 10.54 -14.70
N ALA A 294 2.53 10.98 -14.58
CA ALA A 294 3.30 10.76 -13.36
C ALA A 294 2.70 11.63 -12.24
N VAL A 295 2.27 11.01 -11.14
CA VAL A 295 1.56 11.71 -10.08
C VAL A 295 2.28 11.55 -8.74
N LEU A 296 2.44 12.68 -8.02
CA LEU A 296 2.87 12.70 -6.63
C LEU A 296 1.64 12.83 -5.73
N VAL A 297 1.56 12.00 -4.69
CA VAL A 297 0.51 12.03 -3.67
C VAL A 297 1.13 12.12 -2.28
N SER A 298 0.42 12.67 -1.31
CA SER A 298 0.86 12.63 0.09
C SER A 298 0.72 11.23 0.65
N ALA A 299 1.72 10.74 1.38
CA ALA A 299 1.75 9.40 1.97
C ALA A 299 0.86 9.30 3.22
N ILE A 300 -0.46 9.63 3.09
CA ILE A 300 -1.43 9.65 4.18
C ILE A 300 -2.79 9.08 3.72
N GLY A 301 -3.55 8.56 4.68
CA GLY A 301 -4.94 8.11 4.49
C GLY A 301 -5.10 7.21 3.27
N ALA A 302 -6.17 7.40 2.53
CA ALA A 302 -6.47 6.65 1.30
C ALA A 302 -5.41 6.78 0.18
N PHE A 303 -4.62 7.85 0.18
CA PHE A 303 -3.58 8.06 -0.83
C PHE A 303 -2.37 7.14 -0.66
N ARG A 304 -2.12 6.66 0.57
CA ARG A 304 -1.06 5.68 0.86
C ARG A 304 -1.36 4.28 0.27
N GLU A 305 -2.61 4.00 -0.06
CA GLU A 305 -3.03 2.69 -0.61
C GLU A 305 -2.70 2.52 -2.09
N PHE A 306 -2.35 3.61 -2.80
CA PHE A 306 -1.89 3.47 -4.19
C PHE A 306 -0.51 2.81 -4.22
N PRO A 307 -0.30 1.82 -5.13
CA PRO A 307 1.03 1.21 -5.31
C PRO A 307 2.11 2.24 -5.66
N ASP A 308 3.32 2.04 -5.16
CA ASP A 308 4.45 2.96 -5.39
C ASP A 308 4.85 3.09 -6.87
N ASP A 309 4.49 2.11 -7.69
CA ASP A 309 4.66 2.13 -9.15
C ASP A 309 3.49 2.78 -9.91
N VAL A 310 2.46 3.25 -9.20
CA VAL A 310 1.31 3.99 -9.73
C VAL A 310 1.38 5.47 -9.34
N CYS A 311 1.73 5.76 -8.07
CA CYS A 311 1.90 7.11 -7.54
C CYS A 311 3.18 7.21 -6.71
N LEU A 312 3.93 8.31 -6.85
CA LEU A 312 5.06 8.58 -5.97
C LEU A 312 4.57 9.16 -4.64
N GLN A 313 4.94 8.50 -3.55
CA GLN A 313 4.51 8.85 -2.19
C GLN A 313 5.41 9.93 -1.59
N VAL A 314 4.82 11.06 -1.17
CA VAL A 314 5.51 12.18 -0.53
C VAL A 314 5.18 12.16 0.97
N PRO A 315 6.17 12.04 1.87
CA PRO A 315 5.92 12.13 3.31
C PRO A 315 5.41 13.53 3.67
N VAL A 316 4.54 13.61 4.67
CA VAL A 316 4.06 14.90 5.18
C VAL A 316 4.93 15.36 6.34
N GLY A 317 5.26 16.64 6.38
CA GLY A 317 6.05 17.25 7.46
C GLY A 317 7.54 17.37 7.15
N ALA A 318 8.40 16.90 8.03
CA ALA A 318 9.85 17.01 7.82
C ALA A 318 10.30 16.27 6.55
N GLY A 319 11.01 16.96 5.65
CA GLY A 319 11.46 16.39 4.37
C GLY A 319 10.46 16.45 3.23
N GLU A 320 9.23 16.93 3.45
CA GLU A 320 8.19 17.03 2.41
C GLU A 320 8.65 17.81 1.19
N GLU A 321 9.13 19.05 1.40
CA GLU A 321 9.59 19.93 0.31
C GLU A 321 10.80 19.36 -0.42
N GLU A 322 11.69 18.70 0.30
CA GLU A 322 12.84 17.99 -0.28
C GLU A 322 12.38 16.87 -1.20
N THR A 323 11.49 16.01 -0.72
CA THR A 323 10.96 14.88 -1.51
C THR A 323 10.19 15.35 -2.75
N ILE A 324 9.37 16.41 -2.61
CA ILE A 324 8.68 17.02 -3.76
C ILE A 324 9.70 17.52 -4.80
N PHE A 325 10.77 18.20 -4.34
CA PHE A 325 11.81 18.68 -5.24
C PHE A 325 12.53 17.53 -5.95
N GLU A 326 12.97 16.50 -5.21
CA GLU A 326 13.70 15.36 -5.78
C GLU A 326 12.86 14.59 -6.81
N TYR A 327 11.58 14.34 -6.52
CA TYR A 327 10.70 13.69 -7.49
C TYR A 327 10.44 14.57 -8.72
N MET A 328 10.21 15.87 -8.57
CA MET A 328 10.06 16.75 -9.71
C MET A 328 11.37 16.82 -10.55
N ASN A 329 12.53 16.85 -9.90
CA ASN A 329 13.84 16.84 -10.55
C ASN A 329 14.06 15.52 -11.33
N LEU A 330 13.83 14.38 -10.69
CA LEU A 330 13.92 13.06 -11.33
C LEU A 330 13.03 12.97 -12.56
N LEU A 331 11.74 13.27 -12.44
CA LEU A 331 10.76 13.12 -13.52
C LEU A 331 10.96 14.15 -14.64
N SER A 332 11.52 15.34 -14.34
CA SER A 332 11.86 16.35 -15.34
C SER A 332 13.13 16.01 -16.11
N SER A 333 14.12 15.41 -15.44
CA SER A 333 15.39 14.98 -16.06
C SER A 333 15.29 13.63 -16.77
N ARG A 334 14.33 12.78 -16.37
CA ARG A 334 14.08 11.43 -16.92
C ARG A 334 12.63 11.30 -17.40
N PRO A 335 12.28 11.90 -18.56
CA PRO A 335 10.92 11.80 -19.13
C PRO A 335 10.49 10.37 -19.45
N ASP A 336 11.44 9.45 -19.66
CA ASP A 336 11.21 8.01 -19.82
C ASP A 336 10.63 7.40 -18.54
N VAL A 337 11.17 7.74 -17.37
CA VAL A 337 10.66 7.31 -16.05
C VAL A 337 9.26 7.86 -15.80
N ALA A 338 9.05 9.16 -16.09
CA ALA A 338 7.73 9.78 -15.95
C ALA A 338 6.67 9.09 -16.84
N ARG A 339 7.04 8.74 -18.08
CA ARG A 339 6.16 8.03 -19.00
C ARG A 339 5.85 6.62 -18.51
N ALA A 340 6.85 5.85 -18.10
CA ALA A 340 6.68 4.51 -17.58
C ALA A 340 5.77 4.46 -16.33
N LEU A 341 5.93 5.42 -15.42
CA LEU A 341 5.03 5.58 -14.26
C LEU A 341 3.60 5.88 -14.71
N GLY A 342 3.42 6.82 -15.66
CA GLY A 342 2.11 7.15 -16.21
C GLY A 342 1.42 5.98 -16.92
N GLU A 343 2.16 5.17 -17.68
CA GLU A 343 1.62 3.96 -18.33
C GLU A 343 1.12 2.93 -17.32
N ARG A 344 1.85 2.72 -16.21
CA ARG A 344 1.41 1.86 -15.11
C ARG A 344 0.17 2.42 -14.41
N ALA A 345 0.16 3.74 -14.18
CA ALA A 345 -0.98 4.43 -13.58
C ALA A 345 -2.26 4.28 -14.43
N ALA A 346 -2.16 4.47 -15.76
CA ALA A 346 -3.28 4.29 -16.67
C ALA A 346 -3.79 2.85 -16.70
N ARG A 347 -2.88 1.87 -16.65
CA ARG A 347 -3.23 0.45 -16.59
C ARG A 347 -3.97 0.12 -15.28
N TYR A 348 -3.43 0.54 -14.15
CA TYR A 348 -4.06 0.37 -12.84
C TYR A 348 -5.50 0.90 -12.82
N VAL A 349 -5.70 2.12 -13.30
CA VAL A 349 -7.04 2.75 -13.35
C VAL A 349 -7.99 1.96 -14.25
N LYS A 350 -7.52 1.48 -15.40
CA LYS A 350 -8.32 0.69 -16.34
C LYS A 350 -8.73 -0.66 -15.75
N GLU A 351 -7.87 -1.29 -14.95
CA GLU A 351 -8.11 -2.61 -14.37
C GLU A 351 -8.89 -2.53 -13.07
N GLU A 352 -8.52 -1.62 -12.14
CA GLU A 352 -9.05 -1.58 -10.78
C GLU A 352 -10.20 -0.58 -10.59
N CYS A 353 -10.20 0.54 -11.34
CA CYS A 353 -11.14 1.65 -11.16
C CYS A 353 -12.13 1.78 -12.33
N ASN A 354 -12.31 0.75 -13.13
CA ASN A 354 -13.24 0.73 -14.26
C ASN A 354 -14.68 0.85 -13.79
N TRP A 355 -15.47 1.73 -14.42
CA TRP A 355 -16.85 2.01 -14.03
C TRP A 355 -17.79 0.82 -14.14
N ASP A 356 -17.64 -0.04 -15.15
CA ASP A 356 -18.48 -1.25 -15.29
C ASP A 356 -18.22 -2.21 -14.13
N ARG A 357 -16.94 -2.41 -13.77
CA ARG A 357 -16.55 -3.19 -12.59
C ARG A 357 -17.11 -2.59 -11.30
N VAL A 358 -16.96 -1.29 -11.12
CA VAL A 358 -17.46 -0.58 -9.93
C VAL A 358 -18.97 -0.74 -9.82
N ALA A 359 -19.71 -0.53 -10.90
CA ALA A 359 -21.17 -0.71 -10.93
C ALA A 359 -21.60 -2.15 -10.63
N CYS A 360 -20.88 -3.16 -11.15
CA CYS A 360 -21.11 -4.57 -10.82
C CYS A 360 -20.91 -4.85 -9.32
N LEU A 361 -19.86 -4.30 -8.72
CA LEU A 361 -19.63 -4.43 -7.27
C LEU A 361 -20.73 -3.77 -6.45
N TYR A 362 -21.19 -2.58 -6.82
CA TYR A 362 -22.34 -1.94 -6.21
C TYR A 362 -23.60 -2.80 -6.31
N ALA A 363 -23.95 -3.25 -7.51
CA ALA A 363 -25.14 -4.07 -7.74
C ALA A 363 -25.10 -5.38 -6.95
N SER A 364 -23.96 -6.06 -6.91
CA SER A 364 -23.76 -7.32 -6.17
C SER A 364 -23.86 -7.11 -4.65
N PHE A 365 -23.26 -6.04 -4.14
CA PHE A 365 -23.35 -5.69 -2.72
C PHE A 365 -24.79 -5.34 -2.30
N LEU A 366 -25.48 -4.50 -3.06
CA LEU A 366 -26.86 -4.15 -2.79
C LEU A 366 -27.76 -5.39 -2.77
N LYS A 367 -27.59 -6.33 -3.71
CA LYS A 367 -28.31 -7.61 -3.73
C LYS A 367 -28.03 -8.44 -2.48
N ALA A 368 -26.76 -8.52 -2.04
CA ALA A 368 -26.37 -9.25 -0.82
C ALA A 368 -27.00 -8.62 0.44
N VAL A 369 -27.06 -7.27 0.53
CA VAL A 369 -27.69 -6.57 1.66
C VAL A 369 -29.20 -6.84 1.70
N VAL A 370 -29.89 -6.80 0.54
CA VAL A 370 -31.32 -7.10 0.45
C VAL A 370 -31.62 -8.55 0.84
N ALA A 371 -30.80 -9.49 0.35
CA ALA A 371 -30.95 -10.92 0.62
C ALA A 371 -30.49 -11.33 2.05
N GLY A 372 -29.86 -10.45 2.79
CA GLY A 372 -29.26 -10.79 4.09
C GLY A 372 -28.07 -11.77 4.02
N SER A 373 -27.50 -11.97 2.82
CA SER A 373 -26.39 -12.92 2.58
C SER A 373 -25.02 -12.26 2.76
N GLU A 374 -23.99 -13.07 2.99
CA GLU A 374 -22.61 -12.59 2.97
C GLU A 374 -22.23 -12.09 1.57
N TRP A 375 -21.55 -10.96 1.47
CA TRP A 375 -21.05 -10.44 0.20
C TRP A 375 -19.59 -10.82 0.00
N ARG A 376 -19.32 -11.41 -1.16
CA ARG A 376 -17.95 -11.69 -1.64
C ARG A 376 -17.80 -11.03 -3.00
N PRO A 377 -16.86 -10.10 -3.17
CA PRO A 377 -16.63 -9.47 -4.46
C PRO A 377 -16.18 -10.53 -5.48
N GLU A 378 -16.89 -10.65 -6.59
CA GLU A 378 -16.47 -11.50 -7.70
C GLU A 378 -15.19 -10.93 -8.32
N ARG A 379 -14.19 -11.80 -8.50
CA ARG A 379 -12.98 -11.45 -9.25
C ARG A 379 -13.40 -11.31 -10.72
N PRO A 380 -12.99 -10.26 -11.44
CA PRO A 380 -13.27 -10.17 -12.88
C PRO A 380 -12.67 -11.37 -13.61
N PRO A 381 -13.31 -11.90 -14.68
CA PRO A 381 -12.66 -12.83 -15.57
C PRO A 381 -11.39 -12.18 -16.10
N GLY A 382 -10.27 -12.86 -16.00
CA GLY A 382 -9.01 -12.42 -16.59
C GLY A 382 -9.17 -12.22 -18.11
N PRO A 383 -8.29 -11.42 -18.75
CA PRO A 383 -8.37 -11.22 -20.20
C PRO A 383 -8.41 -12.57 -20.93
N GLU A 384 -9.35 -12.70 -21.85
CA GLU A 384 -9.49 -13.90 -22.69
C GLU A 384 -8.15 -14.19 -23.38
N GLY A 385 -7.52 -15.32 -23.04
CA GLY A 385 -6.27 -15.76 -23.68
C GLY A 385 -5.26 -16.42 -22.75
N THR A 386 -5.51 -16.49 -21.43
CA THR A 386 -4.70 -17.36 -20.55
C THR A 386 -5.39 -18.73 -20.45
N PRO A 387 -4.69 -19.86 -20.70
CA PRO A 387 -5.26 -21.19 -20.44
C PRO A 387 -5.77 -21.24 -19.01
N GLU A 388 -6.94 -21.80 -18.81
CA GLU A 388 -7.52 -22.02 -17.48
C GLU A 388 -6.45 -22.57 -16.55
N GLY A 389 -6.01 -21.72 -15.61
CA GLY A 389 -5.10 -22.12 -14.56
C GLY A 389 -5.78 -23.18 -13.74
N LEU A 390 -5.06 -24.26 -13.49
CA LEU A 390 -5.39 -25.27 -12.50
C LEU A 390 -6.07 -24.62 -11.28
N PRO A 391 -7.11 -25.25 -10.70
CA PRO A 391 -7.84 -24.69 -9.58
C PRO A 391 -6.85 -24.29 -8.49
N HIS A 392 -6.97 -23.03 -8.02
CA HIS A 392 -6.24 -22.62 -6.84
C HIS A 392 -6.53 -23.64 -5.74
N PRO A 393 -5.51 -24.24 -5.12
CA PRO A 393 -5.77 -25.00 -3.93
C PRO A 393 -6.48 -24.04 -2.96
N ALA A 394 -7.60 -24.51 -2.41
CA ALA A 394 -8.30 -23.84 -1.32
C ALA A 394 -7.26 -23.40 -0.27
N PRO A 395 -7.46 -22.28 0.47
CA PRO A 395 -6.56 -21.95 1.55
C PRO A 395 -6.38 -23.22 2.38
N ARG A 396 -5.14 -23.72 2.41
CA ARG A 396 -4.81 -24.93 3.15
C ARG A 396 -5.09 -24.62 4.63
N THR A 397 -6.27 -25.00 5.08
CA THR A 397 -6.51 -25.23 6.48
C THR A 397 -5.70 -26.46 6.85
N GLN A 398 -4.68 -26.23 7.65
CA GLN A 398 -3.75 -27.12 8.31
C GLN A 398 -2.32 -26.95 7.78
N ASN A 399 -1.60 -26.00 8.40
CA ASN A 399 -0.16 -26.17 8.58
C ASN A 399 0.03 -27.53 9.29
N PRO A 400 1.03 -28.33 8.89
CA PRO A 400 1.41 -29.47 9.70
C PRO A 400 1.64 -28.96 11.14
N ALA A 401 1.38 -29.81 12.12
CA ALA A 401 1.59 -29.46 13.53
C ALA A 401 2.97 -28.79 13.67
N PRO A 402 3.09 -27.69 14.41
CA PRO A 402 4.34 -26.96 14.52
C PRO A 402 5.46 -27.92 14.93
N VAL A 403 6.61 -27.84 14.26
CA VAL A 403 7.76 -28.70 14.58
C VAL A 403 8.24 -28.29 15.99
N PRO A 404 8.25 -29.22 16.96
CA PRO A 404 8.66 -28.86 18.33
C PRO A 404 10.10 -28.36 18.36
N SER A 405 10.38 -27.35 19.17
CA SER A 405 11.72 -26.80 19.40
C SER A 405 12.70 -27.88 19.88
N GLU A 406 12.21 -28.81 20.71
CA GLU A 406 12.96 -29.96 21.21
C GLU A 406 13.46 -30.86 20.07
N TYR A 407 12.66 -31.01 19.00
CA TYR A 407 13.07 -31.78 17.83
C TYR A 407 14.26 -31.14 17.11
N VAL A 408 14.24 -29.82 16.90
CA VAL A 408 15.38 -29.10 16.30
C VAL A 408 16.60 -29.20 17.20
N ALA A 409 16.44 -29.00 18.51
CA ALA A 409 17.51 -29.10 19.48
C ALA A 409 18.13 -30.51 19.57
N SER A 410 17.35 -31.57 19.35
CA SER A 410 17.83 -32.96 19.40
C SER A 410 18.88 -33.30 18.32
N TRP A 411 18.96 -32.51 17.24
CA TRP A 411 19.94 -32.66 16.17
C TRP A 411 21.27 -31.93 16.39
N ALA A 412 21.44 -31.24 17.51
CA ALA A 412 22.70 -30.61 17.92
C ALA A 412 23.54 -31.61 18.76
N ALA A 413 24.43 -32.35 18.12
CA ALA A 413 25.15 -33.47 18.74
C ALA A 413 26.43 -33.06 19.46
N ASP A 414 26.99 -31.89 19.22
CA ASP A 414 28.22 -31.40 19.84
C ASP A 414 28.05 -30.01 20.47
N THR A 415 29.07 -29.56 21.23
CA THR A 415 29.00 -28.33 22.00
C THR A 415 28.88 -27.07 21.10
N GLU A 416 29.47 -27.11 19.89
CA GLU A 416 29.42 -26.01 18.94
C GLU A 416 28.04 -25.92 18.29
N ALA A 417 27.49 -27.05 17.85
CA ALA A 417 26.13 -27.16 17.31
C ALA A 417 25.08 -26.78 18.35
N LEU A 418 25.23 -27.19 19.61
CA LEU A 418 24.37 -26.80 20.74
C LEU A 418 24.38 -25.29 20.95
N GLY A 419 25.56 -24.64 20.97
CA GLY A 419 25.67 -23.20 21.12
C GLY A 419 25.03 -22.42 19.97
N TYR A 420 25.14 -22.95 18.73
CA TYR A 420 24.49 -22.39 17.56
C TYR A 420 22.96 -22.50 17.65
N VAL A 421 22.45 -23.70 17.92
CA VAL A 421 21.01 -23.96 18.05
C VAL A 421 20.42 -23.10 19.19
N ASP A 422 21.07 -23.04 20.34
CA ASP A 422 20.59 -22.27 21.49
C ASP A 422 20.45 -20.78 21.13
N THR A 423 21.35 -20.26 20.32
CA THR A 423 21.34 -18.87 19.86
C THR A 423 20.26 -18.61 18.80
N HIS A 424 20.02 -19.58 17.89
CA HIS A 424 19.19 -19.41 16.68
C HIS A 424 17.89 -20.21 16.68
N LEU A 425 17.55 -20.87 17.79
CA LEU A 425 16.40 -21.81 17.88
C LEU A 425 15.09 -21.20 17.38
N THR A 426 14.81 -19.97 17.81
CA THR A 426 13.58 -19.25 17.40
C THR A 426 13.50 -19.11 15.88
N ARG A 427 14.59 -18.72 15.24
CA ARG A 427 14.68 -18.58 13.79
C ARG A 427 14.55 -19.91 13.07
N LEU A 428 15.25 -20.96 13.55
CA LEU A 428 15.22 -22.29 12.96
C LEU A 428 13.81 -22.89 12.98
N VAL A 429 13.12 -22.79 14.11
CA VAL A 429 11.72 -23.25 14.25
C VAL A 429 10.80 -22.45 13.34
N LYS A 430 10.94 -21.12 13.32
CA LYS A 430 10.12 -20.24 12.48
C LYS A 430 10.34 -20.51 10.99
N THR A 431 11.56 -20.81 10.56
CA THR A 431 11.87 -21.20 9.18
C THR A 431 11.09 -22.46 8.78
N LEU A 432 11.02 -23.46 9.66
CA LEU A 432 10.24 -24.69 9.40
C LEU A 432 8.73 -24.41 9.36
N GLU A 433 8.22 -23.52 10.22
CA GLU A 433 6.79 -23.14 10.25
C GLU A 433 6.32 -22.51 8.95
N ILE A 434 7.14 -21.62 8.35
CA ILE A 434 6.78 -20.94 7.10
C ILE A 434 7.09 -21.78 5.86
N THR A 435 7.90 -22.83 5.98
CA THR A 435 8.26 -23.70 4.85
C THR A 435 7.05 -24.48 4.37
N PRO A 436 6.63 -24.35 3.11
CA PRO A 436 5.51 -25.12 2.58
C PRO A 436 5.77 -26.64 2.71
N PRO A 437 4.77 -27.45 3.11
CA PRO A 437 4.93 -28.90 3.16
C PRO A 437 5.12 -29.48 1.76
N GLY A 438 5.96 -30.50 1.65
CA GLY A 438 6.20 -31.27 0.43
C GLY A 438 5.42 -32.59 0.40
N GLY A 439 5.57 -33.32 -0.70
CA GLY A 439 5.10 -34.69 -0.89
C GLY A 439 6.26 -35.64 -1.23
N PRO A 440 5.99 -36.97 -1.36
CA PRO A 440 7.02 -37.96 -1.66
C PRO A 440 7.81 -37.71 -2.96
N GLU A 441 7.21 -37.02 -3.93
CA GLU A 441 7.83 -36.66 -5.22
C GLU A 441 8.49 -35.29 -5.21
N ASP A 442 8.30 -34.51 -4.12
CA ASP A 442 8.85 -33.18 -4.02
C ASP A 442 10.30 -33.20 -3.55
N ARG A 443 11.09 -32.29 -4.12
CA ARG A 443 12.51 -32.09 -3.83
C ARG A 443 12.72 -30.75 -3.19
N ILE A 444 13.52 -30.71 -2.12
CA ILE A 444 13.90 -29.47 -1.44
C ILE A 444 15.41 -29.35 -1.38
N LEU A 445 15.92 -28.13 -1.62
CA LEU A 445 17.31 -27.76 -1.41
C LEU A 445 17.42 -26.85 -0.19
N GLU A 446 18.30 -27.18 0.75
CA GLU A 446 18.70 -26.30 1.84
C GLU A 446 20.08 -25.73 1.54
N MET A 447 20.18 -24.41 1.38
CA MET A 447 21.44 -23.71 1.19
C MET A 447 22.07 -23.40 2.55
N GLY A 448 23.35 -23.66 2.70
CA GLY A 448 24.04 -23.56 3.98
C GLY A 448 23.64 -24.67 4.97
N ALA A 449 23.44 -25.92 4.48
CA ALA A 449 22.94 -27.02 5.29
C ALA A 449 23.91 -27.47 6.38
N TYR A 450 23.52 -27.22 7.64
CA TYR A 450 24.25 -27.65 8.85
C TYR A 450 23.62 -28.87 9.55
N LEU A 451 22.55 -29.43 9.02
CA LEU A 451 21.78 -30.57 9.51
C LEU A 451 20.93 -30.34 10.79
N GLN A 452 20.73 -29.10 11.25
CA GLN A 452 19.86 -28.83 12.39
C GLN A 452 18.37 -28.87 12.03
N ILE A 453 18.00 -28.38 10.83
CA ILE A 453 16.62 -28.39 10.35
C ILE A 453 16.43 -29.34 9.16
N THR A 454 17.50 -29.73 8.48
CA THR A 454 17.50 -30.62 7.30
C THR A 454 16.71 -31.92 7.53
N PRO A 455 16.85 -32.63 8.66
CA PRO A 455 16.07 -33.83 8.93
C PRO A 455 14.56 -33.59 9.01
N ALA A 456 14.14 -32.43 9.56
CA ALA A 456 12.74 -32.06 9.67
C ALA A 456 12.08 -31.86 8.29
N LEU A 457 12.82 -31.44 7.28
CA LEU A 457 12.31 -31.28 5.91
C LEU A 457 11.76 -32.60 5.35
N ARG A 458 12.41 -33.71 5.67
CA ARG A 458 11.94 -35.04 5.31
C ARG A 458 10.88 -35.57 6.28
N SER A 459 11.22 -35.63 7.58
CA SER A 459 10.42 -36.36 8.58
C SER A 459 9.17 -35.61 9.03
N LYS A 460 9.16 -34.25 9.01
CA LYS A 460 8.05 -33.42 9.48
C LYS A 460 7.32 -32.71 8.35
N LEU A 461 8.05 -32.28 7.30
CA LEU A 461 7.44 -31.56 6.17
C LEU A 461 7.17 -32.44 4.95
N GLY A 462 7.62 -33.72 4.94
CA GLY A 462 7.20 -34.73 3.98
C GLY A 462 7.90 -34.72 2.62
N TYR A 463 9.02 -34.01 2.46
CA TYR A 463 9.77 -34.03 1.20
C TYR A 463 10.45 -35.37 0.95
N GLY A 464 10.18 -35.97 -0.22
CA GLY A 464 10.78 -37.26 -0.59
C GLY A 464 12.28 -37.19 -0.87
N CYS A 465 12.77 -36.05 -1.34
CA CYS A 465 14.20 -35.83 -1.57
C CYS A 465 14.65 -34.51 -0.92
N VAL A 466 15.62 -34.62 -0.03
CA VAL A 466 16.27 -33.48 0.64
C VAL A 466 17.71 -33.42 0.21
N ARG A 467 18.15 -32.29 -0.32
CA ARG A 467 19.51 -32.00 -0.78
C ARG A 467 20.05 -30.79 -0.02
N GLY A 468 21.31 -30.82 0.33
CA GLY A 468 22.01 -29.66 0.88
C GLY A 468 23.00 -29.07 -0.11
N CYS A 469 23.38 -27.80 0.06
CA CYS A 469 24.58 -27.24 -0.55
C CYS A 469 25.37 -26.39 0.45
N TYR A 470 26.66 -26.21 0.17
CA TYR A 470 27.55 -25.45 1.00
C TYR A 470 28.69 -24.84 0.17
N TYR A 471 29.35 -23.82 0.73
CA TYR A 471 30.51 -23.20 0.09
C TYR A 471 31.69 -24.18 0.00
N GLY A 472 32.29 -24.31 -1.18
CA GLY A 472 33.45 -25.15 -1.41
C GLY A 472 33.80 -25.30 -2.90
N PRO A 473 34.75 -26.18 -3.24
CA PRO A 473 35.17 -26.42 -4.62
C PRO A 473 34.02 -26.96 -5.48
N ALA A 474 33.70 -26.26 -6.59
CA ALA A 474 32.61 -26.64 -7.48
C ALA A 474 32.73 -28.09 -8.01
N GLY A 475 31.61 -28.80 -8.02
CA GLY A 475 31.52 -30.19 -8.51
C GLY A 475 31.88 -31.26 -7.50
N ARG A 476 32.28 -30.91 -6.29
CA ARG A 476 32.49 -31.86 -5.20
C ARG A 476 31.18 -32.09 -4.44
N ILE A 477 30.94 -33.34 -4.05
CA ILE A 477 29.79 -33.75 -3.23
C ILE A 477 30.33 -34.32 -1.92
N ASP A 478 29.92 -33.74 -0.80
CA ASP A 478 30.19 -34.28 0.53
C ASP A 478 28.95 -35.06 1.01
N ARG A 479 29.16 -36.14 1.72
CA ARG A 479 28.06 -36.89 2.38
C ARG A 479 28.16 -36.65 3.87
N ARG A 480 27.13 -36.10 4.47
CA ARG A 480 27.05 -35.81 5.91
C ARG A 480 25.98 -36.70 6.54
N CYS A 481 26.31 -37.25 7.69
CA CYS A 481 25.40 -38.03 8.51
C CYS A 481 25.32 -37.38 9.89
N ALA A 482 24.11 -37.25 10.43
CA ALA A 482 23.85 -36.78 11.79
C ALA A 482 23.00 -37.79 12.53
N THR A 483 23.16 -37.86 13.84
CA THR A 483 22.34 -38.70 14.73
C THR A 483 21.78 -37.80 15.82
N SER A 484 20.47 -37.81 16.00
CA SER A 484 19.83 -37.03 17.05
C SER A 484 20.11 -37.61 18.44
N THR A 485 19.92 -36.83 19.48
CA THR A 485 20.00 -37.33 20.88
C THR A 485 18.96 -38.38 21.21
N GLU A 486 17.91 -38.53 20.38
CA GLU A 486 16.87 -39.54 20.47
C GLU A 486 17.21 -40.81 19.65
N GLY A 487 18.36 -40.85 18.98
CA GLY A 487 18.83 -41.99 18.19
C GLY A 487 18.31 -42.04 16.75
N GLU A 488 17.60 -41.03 16.28
CA GLU A 488 17.21 -40.92 14.87
C GLU A 488 18.44 -40.55 14.03
N THR A 489 18.63 -41.25 12.87
CA THR A 489 19.75 -41.00 11.96
C THR A 489 19.27 -40.36 10.66
N PHE A 490 20.02 -39.41 10.15
CA PHE A 490 19.75 -38.76 8.88
C PHE A 490 21.03 -38.57 8.08
N ASP A 491 20.99 -38.92 6.81
CA ASP A 491 22.09 -38.70 5.86
C ASP A 491 21.63 -37.77 4.72
N CYS A 492 22.52 -36.87 4.31
CA CYS A 492 22.31 -35.92 3.26
C CYS A 492 23.54 -35.73 2.39
N GLU A 493 23.33 -35.65 1.08
CA GLU A 493 24.37 -35.23 0.14
C GLU A 493 24.40 -33.70 0.06
N ILE A 494 25.61 -33.13 0.17
CA ILE A 494 25.86 -31.70 0.17
C ILE A 494 26.70 -31.36 -1.05
N ASP A 495 26.14 -30.63 -2.00
CA ASP A 495 26.87 -30.13 -3.17
C ASP A 495 27.72 -28.91 -2.79
N LEU A 496 28.99 -28.90 -3.19
CA LEU A 496 29.88 -27.79 -2.92
C LEU A 496 30.00 -26.88 -4.15
N PHE A 497 29.76 -25.60 -3.96
CA PHE A 497 29.95 -24.56 -4.97
C PHE A 497 29.91 -23.16 -4.32
N ASN A 498 30.36 -22.13 -5.06
CA ASN A 498 30.18 -20.76 -4.65
C ASN A 498 28.86 -20.20 -5.20
N ALA A 499 27.87 -20.02 -4.34
CA ALA A 499 26.53 -19.58 -4.71
C ALA A 499 26.48 -18.17 -5.34
N GLU A 500 27.52 -17.36 -5.20
CA GLU A 500 27.62 -16.01 -5.75
C GLU A 500 28.24 -15.99 -7.17
N LYS A 501 28.98 -17.06 -7.57
CA LYS A 501 29.76 -17.05 -8.80
C LYS A 501 29.53 -18.25 -9.70
N ASP A 502 29.32 -19.42 -9.11
CA ASP A 502 29.23 -20.66 -9.88
C ASP A 502 27.80 -20.92 -10.36
N PRO A 503 27.60 -21.50 -11.57
CA PRO A 503 26.31 -22.04 -11.95
C PRO A 503 25.94 -23.18 -10.99
N PHE A 504 24.70 -23.18 -10.52
CA PHE A 504 24.24 -24.24 -9.62
C PHE A 504 24.19 -25.59 -10.35
N PRO A 505 24.70 -26.69 -9.75
CA PRO A 505 24.86 -27.98 -10.43
C PRO A 505 23.52 -28.76 -10.56
N TYR A 506 22.43 -28.05 -10.78
CA TYR A 506 21.09 -28.62 -10.88
C TYR A 506 20.39 -28.22 -12.19
N PRO A 507 19.55 -29.10 -12.76
CA PRO A 507 18.73 -28.76 -13.93
C PRO A 507 17.70 -27.67 -13.63
N ASP A 508 17.17 -27.05 -14.67
CA ASP A 508 16.07 -26.10 -14.57
C ASP A 508 14.82 -26.77 -13.96
N GLY A 509 14.15 -26.09 -13.05
CA GLY A 509 12.92 -26.57 -12.44
C GLY A 509 13.06 -27.85 -11.60
N HIS A 510 14.24 -28.10 -11.06
CA HIS A 510 14.56 -29.35 -10.34
C HIS A 510 13.90 -29.44 -8.96
N PHE A 511 13.77 -28.34 -8.24
CA PHE A 511 13.27 -28.29 -6.86
C PHE A 511 11.86 -27.70 -6.79
N SER A 512 11.03 -28.27 -5.91
CA SER A 512 9.74 -27.67 -5.54
C SER A 512 9.91 -26.52 -4.56
N THR A 513 10.95 -26.58 -3.73
CA THR A 513 11.28 -25.56 -2.73
C THR A 513 12.78 -25.42 -2.56
N VAL A 514 13.24 -24.18 -2.39
CA VAL A 514 14.62 -23.86 -2.01
C VAL A 514 14.58 -23.03 -0.73
N LEU A 515 15.37 -23.42 0.27
CA LEU A 515 15.64 -22.64 1.48
C LEU A 515 16.97 -21.88 1.29
N CYS A 516 16.91 -20.56 1.36
CA CYS A 516 18.05 -19.65 1.35
C CYS A 516 18.03 -18.83 2.65
N CYS A 517 18.58 -19.40 3.71
CA CYS A 517 18.47 -18.85 5.06
C CYS A 517 19.81 -18.31 5.52
N GLU A 518 19.86 -17.02 5.96
CA GLU A 518 21.05 -16.33 6.46
C GLU A 518 22.24 -16.48 5.51
N LEU A 519 22.03 -16.18 4.26
CA LEU A 519 23.05 -16.30 3.22
C LEU A 519 23.23 -15.02 2.42
N ILE A 520 22.11 -14.37 2.07
CA ILE A 520 22.14 -13.22 1.14
C ILE A 520 22.89 -12.01 1.72
N GLU A 521 22.89 -11.83 3.02
CA GLU A 521 23.61 -10.78 3.73
C GLU A 521 25.13 -10.93 3.67
N HIS A 522 25.63 -12.13 3.39
CA HIS A 522 27.06 -12.43 3.29
C HIS A 522 27.65 -12.20 1.90
N LEU A 523 26.80 -12.04 0.89
CA LEU A 523 27.26 -11.86 -0.49
C LEU A 523 28.01 -10.55 -0.68
N THR A 524 29.07 -10.58 -1.47
CA THR A 524 29.99 -9.44 -1.66
C THR A 524 29.90 -8.80 -3.03
N GLU A 525 29.43 -9.53 -4.04
CA GLU A 525 29.55 -9.12 -5.44
C GLU A 525 28.18 -9.08 -6.15
N ASP A 526 27.42 -10.20 -6.15
CA ASP A 526 26.27 -10.34 -7.05
C ASP A 526 25.10 -11.14 -6.44
N PRO A 527 24.26 -10.51 -5.61
CA PRO A 527 23.09 -11.17 -5.05
C PRO A 527 22.07 -11.60 -6.11
N MET A 528 22.03 -10.93 -7.27
CA MET A 528 21.11 -11.32 -8.35
C MET A 528 21.61 -12.53 -9.15
N HIS A 529 22.90 -12.91 -9.07
CA HIS A 529 23.35 -14.21 -9.57
C HIS A 529 22.70 -15.34 -8.75
N LEU A 530 22.84 -15.26 -7.41
CA LEU A 530 22.17 -16.20 -6.49
C LEU A 530 20.68 -16.33 -6.79
N MET A 531 19.98 -15.20 -6.87
CA MET A 531 18.53 -15.16 -7.08
C MET A 531 18.12 -15.69 -8.46
N SER A 532 18.93 -15.45 -9.50
CA SER A 532 18.69 -15.95 -10.85
C SER A 532 18.85 -17.47 -10.94
N GLU A 533 19.88 -18.02 -10.29
CA GLU A 533 20.10 -19.46 -10.23
C GLU A 533 19.02 -20.14 -9.38
N ILE A 534 18.61 -19.56 -8.26
CA ILE A 534 17.46 -20.06 -7.48
C ILE A 534 16.18 -20.05 -8.35
N ASN A 535 15.92 -18.96 -9.07
CA ASN A 535 14.78 -18.93 -9.98
C ASN A 535 14.88 -20.03 -11.03
N ARG A 536 16.04 -20.25 -11.65
CA ARG A 536 16.26 -21.27 -12.67
C ARG A 536 15.92 -22.68 -12.14
N ILE A 537 16.46 -23.05 -10.97
CA ILE A 537 16.34 -24.41 -10.41
C ILE A 537 15.00 -24.70 -9.73
N VAL A 538 14.24 -23.68 -9.33
CA VAL A 538 12.88 -23.84 -8.77
C VAL A 538 11.89 -24.09 -9.89
N LYS A 539 11.02 -25.11 -9.74
CA LYS A 539 9.95 -25.42 -10.70
C LYS A 539 8.92 -24.27 -10.80
N PRO A 540 8.24 -24.08 -11.95
CA PRO A 540 7.13 -23.11 -12.03
C PRO A 540 6.10 -23.38 -10.93
N GLY A 541 5.69 -22.33 -10.20
CA GLY A 541 4.80 -22.43 -9.04
C GLY A 541 5.44 -22.97 -7.77
N GLY A 542 6.72 -23.34 -7.79
CA GLY A 542 7.51 -23.74 -6.62
C GLY A 542 7.87 -22.53 -5.73
N HIS A 543 8.55 -22.80 -4.60
CA HIS A 543 8.74 -21.82 -3.55
C HIS A 543 10.22 -21.54 -3.26
N LEU A 544 10.50 -20.28 -2.90
CA LEU A 544 11.72 -19.86 -2.22
C LEU A 544 11.35 -19.46 -0.79
N VAL A 545 12.00 -20.05 0.20
CA VAL A 545 11.97 -19.59 1.60
C VAL A 545 13.28 -18.86 1.86
N LEU A 546 13.21 -17.60 2.25
CA LEU A 546 14.38 -16.78 2.52
C LEU A 546 14.26 -16.17 3.91
N THR A 547 15.36 -16.27 4.69
CA THR A 547 15.51 -15.53 5.95
C THR A 547 16.79 -14.72 5.94
N THR A 548 16.76 -13.55 6.57
CA THR A 548 17.92 -12.64 6.67
C THR A 548 17.68 -11.61 7.77
N PRO A 549 18.73 -11.06 8.40
CA PRO A 549 18.60 -9.99 9.37
C PRO A 549 17.87 -8.76 8.83
N ASN A 550 17.09 -8.12 9.71
CA ASN A 550 16.33 -6.91 9.42
C ASN A 550 17.04 -5.66 9.94
N ILE A 551 17.70 -4.91 9.07
CA ILE A 551 18.32 -3.62 9.47
C ILE A 551 17.27 -2.57 9.89
N GLY A 552 16.00 -2.71 9.43
CA GLY A 552 14.86 -1.85 9.81
C GLY A 552 14.15 -2.27 11.09
N SER A 553 14.72 -3.16 11.91
CA SER A 553 14.19 -3.61 13.19
C SER A 553 14.11 -2.51 14.25
N LEU A 554 13.34 -2.74 15.33
CA LEU A 554 13.30 -1.82 16.48
C LEU A 554 14.70 -1.60 17.06
N ARG A 555 15.52 -2.65 17.13
CA ARG A 555 16.92 -2.60 17.54
C ARG A 555 17.74 -1.70 16.60
N GLY A 556 17.61 -1.89 15.29
CA GLY A 556 18.33 -1.09 14.29
C GLY A 556 17.97 0.39 14.38
N ILE A 557 16.68 0.70 14.56
CA ILE A 557 16.21 2.07 14.75
C ILE A 557 16.76 2.66 16.05
N ALA A 558 16.74 1.91 17.16
CA ALA A 558 17.31 2.33 18.43
C ALA A 558 18.80 2.68 18.27
N ALA A 559 19.57 1.77 17.65
CA ALA A 559 21.01 1.97 17.42
C ALA A 559 21.28 3.27 16.64
N ILE A 560 20.55 3.53 15.54
CA ILE A 560 20.70 4.78 14.76
C ILE A 560 20.44 6.02 15.64
N LEU A 561 19.34 6.00 16.40
CA LEU A 561 18.94 7.14 17.22
C LEU A 561 19.91 7.40 18.39
N GLU A 562 20.59 6.36 18.85
CA GLU A 562 21.63 6.43 19.89
C GLU A 562 23.03 6.71 19.32
N GLY A 563 23.17 6.82 17.97
CA GLY A 563 24.43 7.13 17.31
C GLY A 563 25.32 5.91 17.03
N TYR A 564 24.75 4.70 17.05
CA TYR A 564 25.45 3.45 16.74
C TYR A 564 25.09 2.89 15.36
N HIS A 565 25.89 1.95 14.89
CA HIS A 565 25.63 1.23 13.63
C HIS A 565 24.42 0.30 13.78
N PRO A 566 23.44 0.30 12.85
CA PRO A 566 22.20 -0.45 12.98
C PRO A 566 22.32 -1.96 12.72
N GLY A 567 23.38 -2.43 12.07
CA GLY A 567 23.56 -3.84 11.71
C GLY A 567 23.69 -4.75 12.94
N ILE A 568 23.40 -6.04 12.76
CA ILE A 568 23.53 -7.04 13.83
C ILE A 568 24.98 -7.31 14.15
N PHE A 569 25.82 -7.44 13.12
CA PHE A 569 27.27 -7.63 13.27
C PHE A 569 28.03 -6.33 13.07
N THR A 570 28.13 -5.54 14.12
CA THR A 570 28.81 -4.22 14.09
C THR A 570 30.31 -4.30 14.34
N ALA A 571 30.79 -5.34 15.00
CA ALA A 571 32.21 -5.48 15.36
C ALA A 571 33.03 -6.22 14.28
N TYR A 572 34.25 -5.77 14.09
CA TYR A 572 35.19 -6.53 13.29
C TYR A 572 35.66 -7.77 14.04
N ILE A 573 35.58 -8.95 13.40
CA ILE A 573 36.09 -10.19 13.95
C ILE A 573 37.63 -10.11 13.88
N ARG A 574 38.31 -10.38 15.00
CA ARG A 574 39.78 -10.44 15.00
C ARG A 574 40.22 -11.63 14.14
N PRO A 575 41.18 -11.44 13.20
CA PRO A 575 41.69 -12.55 12.42
C PRO A 575 42.20 -13.66 13.34
N ARG A 576 41.90 -14.93 13.00
CA ARG A 576 42.45 -16.08 13.69
C ARG A 576 43.94 -16.19 13.44
N ALA A 577 44.66 -16.94 14.27
CA ALA A 577 46.11 -17.17 14.08
C ALA A 577 46.46 -17.81 12.72
N SER A 578 45.48 -18.50 12.10
CA SER A 578 45.56 -19.03 10.72
C SER A 578 45.52 -17.95 9.62
N GLY A 579 45.15 -16.70 9.96
CA GLY A 579 44.88 -15.65 8.98
C GLY A 579 43.49 -15.71 8.33
N GLU A 580 42.67 -16.71 8.68
CA GLU A 580 41.30 -16.81 8.20
C GLU A 580 40.43 -15.75 8.83
N VAL A 581 39.60 -15.10 8.00
CA VAL A 581 38.60 -14.11 8.42
C VAL A 581 37.22 -14.73 8.14
N GLU A 582 36.40 -14.81 9.17
CA GLU A 582 35.04 -15.29 9.00
C GLU A 582 34.22 -14.31 8.15
N ALA A 583 33.30 -14.87 7.36
CA ALA A 583 32.36 -14.09 6.55
C ALA A 583 31.53 -13.17 7.44
N ARG A 584 31.33 -11.94 6.97
CA ARG A 584 30.55 -10.90 7.68
C ARG A 584 29.27 -10.62 6.92
N HIS A 585 28.34 -9.91 7.58
CA HIS A 585 27.26 -9.27 6.87
C HIS A 585 27.83 -8.10 6.04
N ASN A 586 27.80 -8.24 4.73
CA ASN A 586 28.18 -7.17 3.82
C ASN A 586 27.01 -6.20 3.58
N ARG A 587 25.78 -6.73 3.58
CA ARG A 587 24.59 -5.93 3.45
C ARG A 587 23.41 -6.59 4.18
N GLU A 588 22.89 -5.94 5.20
CA GLU A 588 21.60 -6.30 5.79
C GLU A 588 20.47 -5.58 5.06
N TYR A 589 19.31 -6.21 5.00
CA TYR A 589 18.18 -5.77 4.19
C TYR A 589 17.00 -5.31 5.05
N THR A 590 16.10 -4.52 4.45
CA THR A 590 14.77 -4.25 5.00
C THR A 590 13.72 -5.17 4.34
N PRO A 591 12.54 -5.39 4.96
CA PRO A 591 11.47 -6.18 4.35
C PRO A 591 11.07 -5.68 2.95
N LYS A 592 11.04 -4.36 2.73
CA LYS A 592 10.75 -3.78 1.41
C LYS A 592 11.81 -4.10 0.36
N GLU A 593 13.09 -4.10 0.73
CA GLU A 593 14.16 -4.47 -0.19
C GLU A 593 14.11 -5.95 -0.56
N ILE A 594 13.80 -6.83 0.41
CA ILE A 594 13.59 -8.27 0.14
C ILE A 594 12.38 -8.50 -0.76
N GLU A 595 11.27 -7.80 -0.56
CA GLU A 595 10.12 -7.87 -1.46
C GLU A 595 10.50 -7.48 -2.90
N ARG A 596 11.21 -6.36 -3.07
CA ARG A 596 11.70 -5.93 -4.40
C ARG A 596 12.66 -6.93 -5.03
N LEU A 597 13.55 -7.52 -4.23
CA LEU A 597 14.49 -8.54 -4.69
C LEU A 597 13.74 -9.77 -5.25
N LEU A 598 12.75 -10.27 -4.52
CA LEU A 598 11.93 -11.40 -4.97
C LEU A 598 11.15 -11.05 -6.25
N LEU A 599 10.54 -9.87 -6.31
CA LEU A 599 9.79 -9.42 -7.49
C LEU A 599 10.69 -9.31 -8.74
N ASN A 600 11.90 -8.72 -8.60
CA ASN A 600 12.87 -8.65 -9.70
C ASN A 600 13.36 -10.03 -10.14
N SER A 601 13.41 -10.98 -9.22
CA SER A 601 13.85 -12.36 -9.46
C SER A 601 12.74 -13.30 -9.95
N GLY A 602 11.52 -12.78 -10.20
CA GLY A 602 10.40 -13.55 -10.75
C GLY A 602 9.59 -14.33 -9.72
N PHE A 603 9.68 -13.96 -8.44
CA PHE A 603 8.87 -14.51 -7.37
C PHE A 603 7.81 -13.49 -6.91
N THR A 604 6.64 -13.98 -6.52
CA THR A 604 5.61 -13.21 -5.84
C THR A 604 5.60 -13.60 -4.37
N VAL A 605 5.69 -12.62 -3.48
CA VAL A 605 5.67 -12.84 -2.04
C VAL A 605 4.31 -13.38 -1.60
N THR A 606 4.30 -14.50 -0.87
CA THR A 606 3.11 -15.13 -0.31
C THR A 606 3.07 -15.06 1.22
N VAL A 607 4.23 -14.94 1.85
CA VAL A 607 4.40 -14.70 3.29
C VAL A 607 5.49 -13.65 3.45
N MET A 608 5.27 -12.66 4.30
CA MET A 608 6.26 -11.70 4.75
C MET A 608 6.00 -11.43 6.23
N GLU A 609 6.91 -11.88 7.07
CA GLU A 609 6.83 -11.71 8.52
C GLU A 609 8.19 -11.27 9.07
N THR A 610 8.21 -10.73 10.27
CA THR A 610 9.44 -10.51 11.02
C THR A 610 9.29 -11.07 12.43
N GLY A 611 10.39 -11.47 13.02
CA GLY A 611 10.40 -12.05 14.35
C GLY A 611 11.62 -11.62 15.18
N PRO A 612 11.61 -11.90 16.49
CA PRO A 612 12.72 -11.57 17.36
C PRO A 612 13.88 -12.55 17.11
N PHE A 613 15.10 -12.02 17.17
CA PHE A 613 16.32 -12.86 17.15
C PHE A 613 16.46 -13.72 18.40
N ARG A 614 15.97 -13.22 19.56
CA ARG A 614 15.96 -13.92 20.86
C ARG A 614 14.57 -13.87 21.48
N GLN A 615 14.23 -14.88 22.27
CA GLN A 615 12.93 -14.97 22.95
C GLN A 615 12.68 -13.86 24.00
N THR A 616 13.73 -13.23 24.52
CA THR A 616 13.60 -12.19 25.55
C THR A 616 13.50 -10.81 24.91
N PRO A 617 12.39 -10.07 25.11
CA PRO A 617 12.26 -8.69 24.65
C PRO A 617 13.38 -7.81 25.20
N ARG A 618 13.86 -6.86 24.38
CA ARG A 618 14.89 -5.91 24.80
C ARG A 618 14.25 -4.64 25.35
N PRO A 619 14.90 -3.98 26.33
CA PRO A 619 14.40 -2.71 26.88
C PRO A 619 14.18 -1.62 25.83
N GLU A 620 15.01 -1.62 24.78
CA GLU A 620 14.97 -0.64 23.69
C GLU A 620 13.69 -0.72 22.85
N GLU A 621 13.06 -1.88 22.76
CA GLU A 621 11.87 -2.09 21.92
C GLU A 621 10.70 -1.22 22.37
N GLY A 622 10.50 -1.05 23.66
CA GLY A 622 9.37 -0.29 24.21
C GLY A 622 9.41 1.20 23.86
N TRP A 623 10.56 1.86 24.01
CA TRP A 623 10.64 3.29 23.72
C TRP A 623 10.65 3.60 22.21
N VAL A 624 11.24 2.72 21.39
CA VAL A 624 11.20 2.86 19.92
C VAL A 624 9.77 2.69 19.43
N LEU A 625 9.02 1.68 19.93
CA LEU A 625 7.60 1.52 19.59
C LEU A 625 6.79 2.77 19.96
N ASN A 626 6.98 3.31 21.16
CA ASN A 626 6.34 4.56 21.59
C ASN A 626 6.71 5.75 20.68
N LEU A 627 7.97 5.80 20.21
CA LEU A 627 8.41 6.81 19.27
C LEU A 627 7.70 6.67 17.92
N LEU A 628 7.65 5.43 17.37
CA LEU A 628 6.95 5.14 16.13
C LEU A 628 5.46 5.46 16.25
N GLU A 629 4.82 5.11 17.36
CA GLU A 629 3.42 5.45 17.63
C GLU A 629 3.19 6.96 17.70
N ARG A 630 4.03 7.65 18.46
CA ARG A 630 3.91 9.12 18.62
C ARG A 630 4.02 9.89 17.32
N PHE A 631 4.81 9.39 16.37
CA PHE A 631 5.03 10.00 15.05
C PHE A 631 4.27 9.27 13.93
N GLU A 632 3.34 8.36 14.27
CA GLU A 632 2.52 7.61 13.31
C GLU A 632 3.34 6.87 12.24
N LEU A 633 4.52 6.38 12.62
CA LEU A 633 5.41 5.64 11.73
C LEU A 633 5.02 4.15 11.69
N PRO A 634 5.28 3.44 10.57
CA PRO A 634 4.96 2.01 10.45
C PRO A 634 5.62 1.19 11.54
N LYS A 635 4.82 0.44 12.30
CA LYS A 635 5.26 -0.47 13.37
C LYS A 635 5.40 -1.92 12.90
N ASP A 636 4.80 -2.26 11.78
CA ASP A 636 4.79 -3.60 11.22
C ASP A 636 6.17 -3.96 10.66
N LEU A 637 6.47 -5.25 10.65
CA LEU A 637 7.73 -5.79 10.11
C LEU A 637 8.99 -5.20 10.76
N ARG A 638 8.95 -5.04 12.12
CA ARG A 638 10.05 -4.47 12.93
C ARG A 638 10.80 -5.48 13.79
N GLY A 639 10.55 -6.78 13.61
CA GLY A 639 11.37 -7.82 14.26
C GLY A 639 12.81 -7.83 13.73
N ASP A 640 13.69 -8.51 14.44
CA ASP A 640 15.14 -8.56 14.14
C ASP A 640 15.45 -9.33 12.86
N ASP A 641 14.66 -10.37 12.53
CA ASP A 641 14.83 -11.22 11.37
C ASP A 641 13.62 -11.12 10.42
N ILE A 642 13.88 -11.18 9.12
CA ILE A 642 12.88 -11.25 8.05
C ILE A 642 12.64 -12.71 7.68
N TYR A 643 11.38 -13.11 7.57
CA TYR A 643 10.92 -14.41 7.12
C TYR A 643 10.02 -14.23 5.91
N VAL A 644 10.43 -14.75 4.76
CA VAL A 644 9.66 -14.56 3.53
C VAL A 644 9.52 -15.86 2.74
N VAL A 645 8.35 -16.07 2.17
CA VAL A 645 8.08 -17.12 1.18
C VAL A 645 7.70 -16.47 -0.14
N GLY A 646 8.48 -16.73 -1.17
CA GLY A 646 8.21 -16.33 -2.53
C GLY A 646 7.74 -17.52 -3.37
N ARG A 647 6.66 -17.36 -4.13
CA ARG A 647 6.22 -18.33 -5.14
C ARG A 647 6.73 -17.92 -6.51
N LYS A 648 7.40 -18.81 -7.22
CA LYS A 648 7.85 -18.56 -8.60
C LYS A 648 6.67 -18.36 -9.54
N THR A 649 6.55 -17.17 -10.11
CA THR A 649 5.48 -16.76 -11.03
C THR A 649 5.99 -16.39 -12.42
N GLY A 650 7.30 -16.33 -12.61
CA GLY A 650 7.93 -16.01 -13.89
C GLY A 650 9.45 -16.18 -13.88
N GLY A 651 10.10 -15.79 -14.97
CA GLY A 651 11.55 -15.65 -15.03
C GLY A 651 12.05 -14.38 -14.34
N VAL A 652 13.36 -14.24 -14.23
CA VAL A 652 14.01 -13.02 -13.73
C VAL A 652 13.56 -11.83 -14.59
N ARG A 653 13.01 -10.81 -13.94
CA ARG A 653 12.49 -9.61 -14.62
C ARG A 653 13.58 -8.62 -14.92
N GLU A 654 14.50 -8.47 -13.99
CA GLU A 654 15.59 -7.51 -14.07
C GLU A 654 16.83 -8.09 -13.39
N ARG A 655 17.91 -8.26 -14.18
CA ARG A 655 19.13 -8.91 -13.72
C ARG A 655 20.01 -7.98 -12.86
N TYR A 656 19.98 -6.69 -13.13
CA TYR A 656 20.73 -5.66 -12.43
C TYR A 656 19.83 -4.48 -12.08
N PRO A 657 18.96 -4.62 -11.08
CA PRO A 657 18.05 -3.54 -10.70
C PRO A 657 18.83 -2.34 -10.11
N ASP A 658 18.52 -1.14 -10.60
CA ASP A 658 19.21 0.12 -10.24
C ASP A 658 19.21 0.44 -8.74
N TRP A 659 18.26 -0.11 -7.97
CA TRP A 659 18.21 0.09 -6.52
C TRP A 659 19.23 -0.78 -5.76
N LEU A 660 19.77 -1.80 -6.39
CA LEU A 660 20.68 -2.79 -5.79
C LEU A 660 22.11 -2.68 -6.35
N TYR A 661 22.25 -2.28 -7.61
CA TYR A 661 23.52 -2.11 -8.32
C TYR A 661 23.72 -0.64 -8.71
N ALA A 662 24.98 -0.16 -8.62
CA ALA A 662 25.36 1.20 -9.01
C ALA A 662 25.59 1.30 -10.54
#